data_0bcaf5ed2fe96feec51797583508840a
#
_entry.id   0bcaf5ed2fe96feec51797583508840a
#
_cell.length_a   1.000
_cell.length_b   1.000
_cell.length_c   1.000
_cell.angle_alpha   90.00
_cell.angle_beta   90.00
_cell.angle_gamma   90.00
#
_symmetry.space_group_name_H-M   'P 1'
#
loop_
_entity.id
_entity.type
_entity.pdbx_description
1 polymer ?
#
loop_
_entity_poly.entity_id
_entity_poly.type
_entity_poly.pdbx_seq_one_letter_code
_entity_poly.pdbx_strand_id
1 'polypeptide(L)'
;MPGCFNLFALLDVMMSQTHSKNQAGDAKVGTLGTFAGVFTPSILTILGIILFLRLGFVVGNAGLGGTLIILALANGISLLTTFSLSAIATNLKVKGGGDYYLISRTLGLEFGGAIGIVLFLAQSVSIGFYCIGFGEVLARGLALQAGFSTQIIAAGAVAFLFIFAWLGADWATRFQYVVMAILVAALLSFFTGGISKWDPALLAQNWTAPEGGLSFWVVFAIFFPAVTGFTQGVSMSGDLKDAGRSLPRGTFTAVGLSIVVYFLAGIVFAATLPASTLMGEYDAMKRVSAVAFLIRAGVIAATLSSAMASFLGAPRILQALSADRIFPFLLPFAKGHGPTANPRRGILLAAGLAFATVGLGKLNLIAPVVSMFFLISYGLLNYATFFEARAGSPSFRPRFRWYDLRLSLAGALACLGVMLAIDLKAGIVAMAILFGIHQYLKGTSGPARWADSRRSYHLQRIRANLLAAAQEPEHPRDWRPQLLVFSDDAHRRRRLLQFAEWLEGDTGFATVVRILEGEGPKMLKLKEEAEKELRKDIADSESEAFPLVLVTPTMIQGIHTLVQAYGIGPLKVNTILLNWFEHEPTAKRGIREILYGRRIKTAFRLGSHIIVLKTDEEEWERLKAIPAQERRIDVWWWDDASSHLMLLLAYLTTRNKNWQGAGIRVLAPSFDHPTEDTMAAFRQKLENARIDAEPEMVFNAKPSNVIGYSKGTSFVFLPFRLKGNQPVDPFDRPVEQILTDLPLTALVLAAEDIELEAEPEDGKVAEIAAAADALADAEKRMQTAEKDAETAAAAAANAKEKLQQQIETEAGESQIDGSKIDALKSELKVAEIQAEKAARRSAKAKAKAEAAAKAVEALGAQTVKTEKNRSEADDSK
;
A
#
# COMPACT_ATOMS: atom_id res chain seq x y z
N MET A 1 -27.15 -20.57 49.19
CA MET A 1 -26.13 -19.77 49.90
C MET A 1 -24.84 -19.80 49.13
N PRO A 2 -24.22 -18.69 48.97
CA PRO A 2 -23.28 -18.41 47.93
C PRO A 2 -21.82 -18.49 48.37
N GLY A 3 -20.95 -18.65 47.37
CA GLY A 3 -19.71 -17.89 47.33
C GLY A 3 -18.55 -18.37 48.20
N CYS A 4 -17.67 -19.11 47.57
CA CYS A 4 -16.24 -18.97 47.82
C CYS A 4 -15.56 -18.65 46.47
N PHE A 5 -15.43 -17.37 46.18
CA PHE A 5 -14.56 -16.86 45.15
C PHE A 5 -13.13 -17.25 45.50
N ASN A 6 -12.50 -17.98 44.63
CA ASN A 6 -11.20 -18.59 44.83
C ASN A 6 -10.11 -17.52 44.78
N LEU A 7 -9.73 -17.00 45.95
CA LEU A 7 -8.67 -16.01 46.13
C LEU A 7 -7.30 -16.49 45.65
N PHE A 8 -7.11 -17.80 45.51
CA PHE A 8 -5.90 -18.43 44.97
C PHE A 8 -5.73 -18.24 43.47
N ALA A 9 -6.82 -18.19 42.68
CA ALA A 9 -6.72 -17.91 41.23
C ALA A 9 -6.36 -16.46 40.94
N LEU A 10 -6.71 -15.52 41.78
CA LEU A 10 -6.33 -14.12 41.70
C LEU A 10 -4.86 -13.88 42.11
N LEU A 11 -4.37 -14.63 43.07
CA LEU A 11 -2.97 -14.61 43.50
C LEU A 11 -2.03 -15.24 42.48
N ASP A 12 -2.44 -16.31 41.77
CA ASP A 12 -1.65 -16.90 40.67
C ASP A 12 -1.58 -15.97 39.42
N VAL A 13 -2.65 -15.26 39.11
CA VAL A 13 -2.63 -14.25 38.03
C VAL A 13 -1.80 -13.03 38.43
N MET A 14 -1.81 -12.62 39.70
CA MET A 14 -0.95 -11.53 40.19
C MET A 14 0.52 -11.96 40.28
N MET A 15 0.79 -13.21 40.65
CA MET A 15 2.18 -13.73 40.73
C MET A 15 2.76 -14.04 39.36
N SER A 16 1.97 -14.43 38.37
CA SER A 16 2.45 -14.55 36.97
C SER A 16 2.73 -13.21 36.31
N GLN A 17 2.02 -12.15 36.71
CA GLN A 17 2.34 -10.78 36.25
C GLN A 17 3.58 -10.16 36.90
N THR A 18 3.93 -10.59 38.16
CA THR A 18 5.15 -10.15 38.83
C THR A 18 6.41 -10.86 38.30
N HIS A 19 6.32 -12.10 37.84
CA HIS A 19 7.47 -12.78 37.21
C HIS A 19 7.77 -12.33 35.78
N SER A 20 6.79 -11.77 35.06
CA SER A 20 7.00 -11.13 33.74
C SER A 20 7.59 -9.71 33.83
N LYS A 21 7.53 -9.05 34.99
CA LYS A 21 8.11 -7.71 35.21
C LYS A 21 9.58 -7.70 35.59
N ASN A 22 10.17 -8.82 35.98
CA ASN A 22 11.58 -8.87 36.41
C ASN A 22 12.59 -9.24 35.32
N GLN A 23 12.19 -9.27 34.02
CA GLN A 23 13.14 -9.35 32.90
C GLN A 23 13.17 -8.11 31.99
N ALA A 24 12.38 -7.07 32.25
CA ALA A 24 12.66 -5.74 31.74
C ALA A 24 13.65 -5.09 32.73
N GLY A 25 14.95 -5.29 32.50
CA GLY A 25 15.97 -4.56 33.24
C GLY A 25 15.63 -3.07 33.26
N ASP A 26 15.69 -2.44 34.41
CA ASP A 26 15.54 -1.00 34.61
C ASP A 26 16.33 -0.26 33.54
N ALA A 27 15.68 0.20 32.49
CA ALA A 27 16.24 1.11 31.53
C ALA A 27 16.51 2.40 32.32
N LYS A 28 17.78 2.65 32.67
CA LYS A 28 18.21 3.91 33.29
C LYS A 28 17.56 5.05 32.52
N VAL A 29 16.71 5.81 33.18
CA VAL A 29 16.12 7.03 32.62
C VAL A 29 17.27 7.91 32.18
N GLY A 30 17.29 8.33 30.90
CA GLY A 30 18.32 9.18 30.36
C GLY A 30 18.50 10.45 31.19
N THR A 31 19.70 10.98 31.27
CA THR A 31 20.05 12.11 32.13
C THR A 31 20.10 13.44 31.36
N LEU A 32 20.20 13.39 30.00
CA LEU A 32 20.42 14.56 29.18
C LEU A 32 19.13 15.33 28.84
N GLY A 33 19.18 16.65 28.97
CA GLY A 33 18.11 17.55 28.52
C GLY A 33 18.25 17.93 27.03
N THR A 34 17.32 18.73 26.53
CA THR A 34 17.26 19.19 25.14
C THR A 34 18.53 19.90 24.69
N PHE A 35 19.06 20.81 25.53
CA PHE A 35 20.23 21.60 25.19
C PHE A 35 21.51 20.73 25.08
N ALA A 36 21.79 19.93 26.10
CA ALA A 36 23.00 19.11 26.16
C ALA A 36 22.96 17.90 25.21
N GLY A 37 21.78 17.27 25.09
CA GLY A 37 21.67 16.00 24.38
C GLY A 37 21.28 16.12 22.91
N VAL A 38 20.71 17.26 22.48
CA VAL A 38 20.25 17.44 21.07
C VAL A 38 20.83 18.71 20.44
N PHE A 39 20.55 19.89 21.02
CA PHE A 39 20.96 21.16 20.43
C PHE A 39 22.47 21.27 20.27
N THR A 40 23.23 21.07 21.38
CA THR A 40 24.68 21.25 21.36
C THR A 40 25.39 20.30 20.37
N PRO A 41 25.20 18.98 20.39
CA PRO A 41 25.85 18.11 19.41
C PRO A 41 25.43 18.40 17.97
N SER A 42 24.15 18.77 17.74
CA SER A 42 23.69 19.10 16.41
C SER A 42 24.30 20.40 15.88
N ILE A 43 24.26 21.49 16.63
CA ILE A 43 24.79 22.79 16.19
C ILE A 43 26.31 22.77 15.99
N LEU A 44 27.04 22.05 16.84
CA LEU A 44 28.51 21.91 16.71
C LEU A 44 28.89 21.13 15.46
N THR A 45 28.06 20.16 15.04
CA THR A 45 28.31 19.39 13.83
C THR A 45 27.90 20.18 12.59
N ILE A 46 26.74 20.88 12.62
CA ILE A 46 26.28 21.71 11.50
C ILE A 46 27.22 22.88 11.26
N LEU A 47 27.54 23.70 12.28
CA LEU A 47 28.48 24.83 12.18
C LEU A 47 29.95 24.35 12.29
N GLY A 48 30.23 23.21 11.60
CA GLY A 48 31.52 22.52 11.66
C GLY A 48 32.47 22.92 10.53
N ILE A 49 33.19 21.92 10.06
CA ILE A 49 34.30 22.05 9.10
C ILE A 49 33.98 22.81 7.82
N ILE A 50 32.80 22.56 7.25
CA ILE A 50 32.37 23.13 5.94
C ILE A 50 32.18 24.64 6.06
N LEU A 51 31.59 25.12 7.14
CA LEU A 51 31.42 26.55 7.38
C LEU A 51 32.76 27.28 7.35
N PHE A 52 33.78 26.76 8.04
CA PHE A 52 35.07 27.37 8.17
C PHE A 52 35.97 27.22 6.95
N LEU A 53 35.96 26.04 6.32
CA LEU A 53 36.95 25.70 5.29
C LEU A 53 36.38 25.64 3.86
N ARG A 54 35.09 25.58 3.71
CA ARG A 54 34.52 25.37 2.37
C ARG A 54 33.43 26.37 1.97
N LEU A 55 32.79 27.08 2.92
CA LEU A 55 31.74 28.04 2.54
C LEU A 55 32.31 29.18 1.65
N GLY A 56 33.49 29.70 1.98
CA GLY A 56 34.17 30.68 1.11
C GLY A 56 34.46 30.11 -0.29
N PHE A 57 34.94 28.86 -0.37
CA PHE A 57 35.15 28.16 -1.65
C PHE A 57 33.84 27.97 -2.43
N VAL A 58 32.73 27.67 -1.75
CA VAL A 58 31.41 27.59 -2.38
C VAL A 58 30.98 28.93 -2.97
N VAL A 59 31.13 30.01 -2.22
CA VAL A 59 30.83 31.38 -2.70
C VAL A 59 31.72 31.76 -3.88
N GLY A 60 32.99 31.43 -3.82
CA GLY A 60 33.95 31.70 -4.90
C GLY A 60 33.60 30.98 -6.20
N ASN A 61 33.18 29.69 -6.14
CA ASN A 61 32.87 28.91 -7.34
C ASN A 61 31.47 29.13 -7.88
N ALA A 62 30.46 29.27 -7.02
CA ALA A 62 29.04 29.36 -7.41
C ALA A 62 28.54 30.81 -7.54
N GLY A 63 29.34 31.79 -7.09
CA GLY A 63 28.85 33.14 -6.86
C GLY A 63 27.87 33.20 -5.70
N LEU A 64 27.50 34.41 -5.25
CA LEU A 64 26.55 34.59 -4.15
C LEU A 64 25.15 34.03 -4.53
N GLY A 65 24.65 34.38 -5.72
CA GLY A 65 23.33 33.88 -6.17
C GLY A 65 23.24 32.36 -6.20
N GLY A 66 24.24 31.68 -6.81
CA GLY A 66 24.34 30.22 -6.80
C GLY A 66 24.48 29.63 -5.38
N THR A 67 25.26 30.27 -4.53
CA THR A 67 25.43 29.87 -3.13
C THR A 67 24.12 29.97 -2.36
N LEU A 68 23.34 31.03 -2.50
CA LEU A 68 22.05 31.16 -1.84
C LEU A 68 21.07 30.05 -2.25
N ILE A 69 21.10 29.65 -3.53
CA ILE A 69 20.29 28.51 -4.02
C ILE A 69 20.79 27.19 -3.39
N ILE A 70 22.12 26.97 -3.36
CA ILE A 70 22.72 25.79 -2.69
C ILE A 70 22.30 25.73 -1.22
N LEU A 71 22.42 26.87 -0.51
CA LEU A 71 22.00 26.95 0.90
C LEU A 71 20.52 26.66 1.08
N ALA A 72 19.66 27.22 0.22
CA ALA A 72 18.23 27.03 0.28
C ALA A 72 17.84 25.56 0.04
N LEU A 73 18.41 24.93 -0.99
CA LEU A 73 18.14 23.52 -1.32
C LEU A 73 18.63 22.57 -0.21
N ALA A 74 19.88 22.75 0.23
CA ALA A 74 20.48 21.89 1.25
C ALA A 74 19.77 22.01 2.59
N ASN A 75 19.50 23.23 3.05
CA ASN A 75 18.76 23.47 4.31
C ASN A 75 17.27 23.08 4.15
N GLY A 76 16.68 23.23 2.97
CA GLY A 76 15.32 22.76 2.66
C GLY A 76 15.18 21.26 2.88
N ILE A 77 16.14 20.47 2.37
CA ILE A 77 16.18 19.01 2.61
C ILE A 77 16.29 18.71 4.11
N SER A 78 17.20 19.40 4.81
CA SER A 78 17.40 19.19 6.26
C SER A 78 16.14 19.57 7.05
N LEU A 79 15.46 20.64 6.67
CA LEU A 79 14.20 21.08 7.29
C LEU A 79 13.09 20.06 7.05
N LEU A 80 12.87 19.61 5.81
CA LEU A 80 11.88 18.57 5.48
C LEU A 80 12.16 17.28 6.24
N THR A 81 13.42 16.89 6.32
CA THR A 81 13.83 15.70 7.08
C THR A 81 13.62 15.90 8.60
N THR A 82 13.81 17.11 9.11
CA THR A 82 13.53 17.44 10.51
C THR A 82 12.05 17.33 10.85
N PHE A 83 11.13 17.72 9.93
CA PHE A 83 9.69 17.50 10.09
C PHE A 83 9.37 16.01 10.21
N SER A 84 9.89 15.20 9.30
CA SER A 84 9.70 13.73 9.29
C SER A 84 10.28 13.06 10.53
N LEU A 85 11.51 13.43 10.91
CA LEU A 85 12.17 12.97 12.12
C LEU A 85 11.34 13.28 13.37
N SER A 86 10.85 14.51 13.48
CA SER A 86 10.05 14.95 14.62
C SER A 86 8.72 14.22 14.73
N ALA A 87 8.09 13.90 13.60
CA ALA A 87 6.86 13.10 13.58
C ALA A 87 7.10 11.70 14.15
N ILE A 88 8.09 10.97 13.62
CA ILE A 88 8.39 9.60 14.09
C ILE A 88 8.90 9.62 15.55
N ALA A 89 9.79 10.53 15.89
CA ALA A 89 10.38 10.61 17.23
C ALA A 89 9.35 10.96 18.34
N THR A 90 8.25 11.62 17.99
CA THR A 90 7.15 11.90 18.92
C THR A 90 6.09 10.79 18.95
N ASN A 91 6.10 9.88 17.97
CA ASN A 91 5.21 8.73 17.89
C ASN A 91 5.77 7.50 18.61
N LEU A 92 7.07 7.25 18.49
CA LEU A 92 7.75 6.08 19.04
C LEU A 92 8.60 6.45 20.26
N LYS A 93 8.70 5.55 21.22
CA LYS A 93 9.75 5.65 22.27
C LYS A 93 11.10 5.31 21.64
N VAL A 94 11.86 6.33 21.29
CA VAL A 94 13.15 6.16 20.63
C VAL A 94 14.15 5.57 21.64
N LYS A 95 14.71 4.41 21.28
CA LYS A 95 15.83 3.78 21.99
C LYS A 95 17.14 4.10 21.29
N GLY A 96 18.27 3.65 21.81
CA GLY A 96 19.57 3.81 21.14
C GLY A 96 19.58 3.17 19.75
N GLY A 97 20.43 3.71 18.86
CA GLY A 97 20.55 3.25 17.46
C GLY A 97 20.25 4.34 16.41
N GLY A 98 19.87 5.54 16.87
CA GLY A 98 19.67 6.71 15.99
C GLY A 98 18.59 6.52 14.93
N ASP A 99 18.83 7.08 13.74
CA ASP A 99 17.91 7.02 12.61
C ASP A 99 17.62 5.58 12.16
N TYR A 100 18.57 4.65 12.30
CA TYR A 100 18.36 3.24 12.05
C TYR A 100 17.16 2.67 12.84
N TYR A 101 17.09 2.99 14.14
CA TYR A 101 16.00 2.51 15.00
C TYR A 101 14.64 3.00 14.50
N LEU A 102 14.54 4.29 14.14
CA LEU A 102 13.31 4.89 13.65
C LEU A 102 12.82 4.22 12.34
N ILE A 103 13.73 4.06 11.40
CA ILE A 103 13.42 3.53 10.07
C ILE A 103 13.09 2.04 10.13
N SER A 104 13.86 1.26 10.88
CA SER A 104 13.67 -0.19 10.97
C SER A 104 12.34 -0.57 11.63
N ARG A 105 11.87 0.21 12.62
CA ARG A 105 10.60 -0.02 13.30
C ARG A 105 9.37 0.35 12.46
N THR A 106 9.58 1.16 11.43
CA THR A 106 8.53 1.63 10.52
C THR A 106 8.44 0.77 9.24
N LEU A 107 9.56 0.65 8.52
CA LEU A 107 9.61 -0.03 7.21
C LEU A 107 9.92 -1.53 7.30
N GLY A 108 10.24 -2.04 8.48
CA GLY A 108 10.58 -3.45 8.70
C GLY A 108 12.08 -3.76 8.59
N LEU A 109 12.40 -5.05 8.77
CA LEU A 109 13.77 -5.54 8.86
C LEU A 109 14.60 -5.31 7.60
N GLU A 110 14.03 -5.51 6.45
CA GLU A 110 14.73 -5.51 5.17
C GLU A 110 15.23 -4.10 4.82
N PHE A 111 14.37 -3.10 4.94
CA PHE A 111 14.76 -1.71 4.74
C PHE A 111 15.66 -1.22 5.88
N GLY A 112 15.31 -1.57 7.13
CA GLY A 112 16.11 -1.22 8.28
C GLY A 112 17.54 -1.74 8.19
N GLY A 113 17.73 -3.00 7.77
CA GLY A 113 19.03 -3.60 7.60
C GLY A 113 19.90 -2.90 6.56
N ALA A 114 19.32 -2.61 5.39
CA ALA A 114 20.04 -1.92 4.32
C ALA A 114 20.50 -0.52 4.76
N ILE A 115 19.60 0.25 5.39
CA ILE A 115 19.90 1.60 5.87
C ILE A 115 20.89 1.58 7.02
N GLY A 116 20.78 0.62 7.94
CA GLY A 116 21.69 0.51 9.07
C GLY A 116 23.14 0.39 8.66
N ILE A 117 23.43 -0.37 7.61
CA ILE A 117 24.77 -0.48 7.01
C ILE A 117 25.20 0.87 6.43
N VAL A 118 24.34 1.50 5.62
CA VAL A 118 24.64 2.81 4.99
C VAL A 118 24.92 3.88 6.03
N LEU A 119 24.12 3.97 7.08
CA LEU A 119 24.32 4.93 8.18
C LEU A 119 25.61 4.67 8.95
N PHE A 120 25.91 3.40 9.22
CA PHE A 120 27.18 3.02 9.86
C PHE A 120 28.38 3.44 9.02
N LEU A 121 28.34 3.19 7.70
CA LEU A 121 29.38 3.60 6.77
C LEU A 121 29.47 5.13 6.67
N ALA A 122 28.35 5.83 6.53
CA ALA A 122 28.29 7.29 6.47
C ALA A 122 28.99 7.93 7.68
N GLN A 123 28.61 7.49 8.88
CA GLN A 123 29.19 8.01 10.13
C GLN A 123 30.68 7.63 10.28
N SER A 124 31.07 6.41 9.88
CA SER A 124 32.46 5.97 9.97
C SER A 124 33.37 6.73 9.00
N VAL A 125 32.92 6.98 7.76
CA VAL A 125 33.64 7.80 6.78
C VAL A 125 33.71 9.26 7.25
N SER A 126 32.65 9.78 7.89
CA SER A 126 32.62 11.13 8.45
C SER A 126 33.68 11.37 9.52
N ILE A 127 34.05 10.34 10.31
CA ILE A 127 35.19 10.46 11.27
C ILE A 127 36.45 10.86 10.52
N GLY A 128 36.80 10.10 9.46
CA GLY A 128 37.96 10.38 8.62
C GLY A 128 37.89 11.76 7.94
N PHE A 129 36.73 12.10 7.42
CA PHE A 129 36.44 13.39 6.79
C PHE A 129 36.71 14.59 7.74
N TYR A 130 36.23 14.56 8.98
CA TYR A 130 36.49 15.60 9.96
C TYR A 130 37.96 15.62 10.41
N CYS A 131 38.60 14.46 10.56
CA CYS A 131 40.03 14.38 10.92
C CYS A 131 40.95 14.91 9.80
N ILE A 132 40.63 14.72 8.52
CA ILE A 132 41.36 15.32 7.39
C ILE A 132 41.25 16.84 7.46
N GLY A 133 40.09 17.39 7.71
CA GLY A 133 39.92 18.83 7.86
C GLY A 133 40.72 19.40 9.03
N PHE A 134 40.78 18.70 10.17
CA PHE A 134 41.67 19.02 11.26
C PHE A 134 43.14 19.01 10.79
N GLY A 135 43.57 17.97 10.06
CA GLY A 135 44.90 17.84 9.49
C GLY A 135 45.26 18.98 8.53
N GLU A 136 44.29 19.40 7.65
CA GLU A 136 44.53 20.52 6.73
C GLU A 136 44.84 21.83 7.47
N VAL A 137 44.12 22.12 8.56
CA VAL A 137 44.30 23.35 9.32
C VAL A 137 45.61 23.33 10.13
N LEU A 138 45.94 22.20 10.76
CA LEU A 138 47.09 22.06 11.57
C LEU A 138 48.39 22.04 10.72
N ALA A 139 48.41 21.32 9.60
CA ALA A 139 49.51 21.30 8.66
C ALA A 139 49.86 22.69 8.13
N ARG A 140 48.84 23.48 7.70
CA ARG A 140 49.03 24.87 7.28
C ARG A 140 49.48 25.77 8.42
N GLY A 141 48.98 25.53 9.65
CA GLY A 141 49.38 26.30 10.81
C GLY A 141 50.84 26.11 11.19
N LEU A 142 51.39 24.93 10.94
CA LEU A 142 52.77 24.54 11.15
C LEU A 142 53.70 24.75 9.94
N ALA A 143 53.20 25.37 8.88
CA ALA A 143 53.88 25.59 7.58
C ALA A 143 54.46 24.28 6.96
N LEU A 144 53.81 23.15 7.19
CA LEU A 144 54.19 21.86 6.62
C LEU A 144 53.67 21.73 5.18
N GLN A 145 54.38 20.98 4.33
CA GLN A 145 53.94 20.69 2.97
C GLN A 145 52.61 19.95 2.96
N ALA A 146 51.67 20.43 2.14
CA ALA A 146 50.37 19.78 1.97
C ALA A 146 50.52 18.37 1.39
N GLY A 147 49.65 17.43 1.78
CA GLY A 147 49.67 16.04 1.33
C GLY A 147 49.94 15.06 2.44
N PHE A 148 51.09 14.36 2.42
CA PHE A 148 51.39 13.30 3.37
C PHE A 148 51.40 13.75 4.85
N SER A 149 51.88 14.99 5.12
CA SER A 149 51.81 15.58 6.46
C SER A 149 50.36 15.75 6.98
N THR A 150 49.45 16.15 6.13
CA THR A 150 48.00 16.26 6.45
C THR A 150 47.43 14.90 6.85
N GLN A 151 47.79 13.84 6.12
CA GLN A 151 47.31 12.49 6.40
C GLN A 151 47.85 11.94 7.71
N ILE A 152 49.14 12.17 8.01
CA ILE A 152 49.75 11.75 9.29
C ILE A 152 49.06 12.46 10.47
N ILE A 153 48.83 13.77 10.38
CA ILE A 153 48.16 14.54 11.42
C ILE A 153 46.71 14.06 11.58
N ALA A 154 45.98 13.82 10.47
CA ALA A 154 44.64 13.27 10.48
C ALA A 154 44.60 11.87 11.12
N ALA A 155 45.55 10.98 10.78
CA ALA A 155 45.65 9.66 11.37
C ALA A 155 45.96 9.74 12.89
N GLY A 156 46.84 10.66 13.31
CA GLY A 156 47.07 10.98 14.73
C GLY A 156 45.79 11.41 15.45
N ALA A 157 44.97 12.25 14.81
CA ALA A 157 43.70 12.67 15.37
C ALA A 157 42.68 11.49 15.48
N VAL A 158 42.62 10.61 14.48
CA VAL A 158 41.78 9.38 14.55
C VAL A 158 42.25 8.51 15.72
N ALA A 159 43.56 8.29 15.88
CA ALA A 159 44.11 7.48 16.99
C ALA A 159 43.82 8.11 18.36
N PHE A 160 43.97 9.42 18.48
CA PHE A 160 43.65 10.17 19.70
C PHE A 160 42.16 10.03 20.07
N LEU A 161 41.26 10.29 19.13
CA LEU A 161 39.83 10.18 19.36
C LEU A 161 39.37 8.74 19.62
N PHE A 162 40.02 7.74 18.99
CA PHE A 162 39.81 6.33 19.26
C PHE A 162 40.02 5.99 20.73
N ILE A 163 41.09 6.50 21.37
CA ILE A 163 41.33 6.26 22.79
C ILE A 163 40.18 6.77 23.64
N PHE A 164 39.66 7.96 23.37
CA PHE A 164 38.54 8.53 24.13
C PHE A 164 37.24 7.77 23.88
N ALA A 165 36.96 7.39 22.64
CA ALA A 165 35.77 6.58 22.32
C ALA A 165 35.84 5.20 23.00
N TRP A 166 37.04 4.61 23.11
CA TRP A 166 37.27 3.34 23.78
C TRP A 166 37.09 3.40 25.30
N LEU A 167 37.46 4.53 25.92
CA LEU A 167 37.33 4.77 27.36
C LEU A 167 35.89 5.07 27.78
N GLY A 168 35.06 5.66 26.89
CA GLY A 168 33.65 5.95 27.14
C GLY A 168 33.24 7.41 26.99
N ALA A 169 31.90 7.64 26.89
CA ALA A 169 31.29 8.89 26.41
C ALA A 169 31.12 10.01 27.46
N ASP A 170 31.32 9.76 28.77
CA ASP A 170 30.95 10.71 29.84
C ASP A 170 31.70 12.04 29.81
N TRP A 171 32.92 12.06 29.27
CA TRP A 171 33.74 13.25 29.09
C TRP A 171 33.37 14.09 27.86
N ALA A 172 32.79 13.47 26.84
CA ALA A 172 32.50 14.13 25.57
C ALA A 172 31.47 15.27 25.73
N THR A 173 30.47 15.10 26.57
CA THR A 173 29.40 16.10 26.79
C THR A 173 29.90 17.38 27.46
N ARG A 174 30.81 17.28 28.42
CA ARG A 174 31.40 18.47 29.08
C ARG A 174 32.33 19.24 28.13
N PHE A 175 33.11 18.53 27.33
CA PHE A 175 33.98 19.10 26.32
C PHE A 175 33.22 19.90 25.26
N GLN A 176 32.02 19.46 24.87
CA GLN A 176 31.17 20.16 23.89
C GLN A 176 30.81 21.60 24.30
N TYR A 177 30.69 21.90 25.59
CA TYR A 177 30.43 23.31 26.03
C TYR A 177 31.62 24.20 25.80
N VAL A 178 32.83 23.70 26.02
CA VAL A 178 34.07 24.46 25.73
C VAL A 178 34.18 24.71 24.22
N VAL A 179 33.91 23.68 23.41
CA VAL A 179 33.89 23.80 21.95
C VAL A 179 32.83 24.82 21.49
N MET A 180 31.65 24.83 22.11
CA MET A 180 30.59 25.79 21.82
C MET A 180 31.03 27.23 22.09
N ALA A 181 31.70 27.49 23.24
CA ALA A 181 32.19 28.81 23.55
C ALA A 181 33.24 29.29 22.53
N ILE A 182 34.17 28.42 22.16
CA ILE A 182 35.18 28.71 21.11
C ILE A 182 34.51 28.97 19.77
N LEU A 183 33.52 28.18 19.37
CA LEU A 183 32.77 28.34 18.13
C LEU A 183 32.07 29.69 18.07
N VAL A 184 31.36 30.06 19.14
CA VAL A 184 30.68 31.36 19.24
C VAL A 184 31.69 32.51 19.16
N ALA A 185 32.81 32.44 19.87
CA ALA A 185 33.87 33.43 19.79
C ALA A 185 34.48 33.56 18.39
N ALA A 186 34.67 32.45 17.69
CA ALA A 186 35.16 32.41 16.31
C ALA A 186 34.14 33.08 15.34
N LEU A 187 32.88 32.78 15.47
CA LEU A 187 31.80 33.40 14.65
C LEU A 187 31.70 34.90 14.92
N LEU A 188 31.75 35.33 16.17
CA LEU A 188 31.74 36.75 16.50
C LEU A 188 32.95 37.45 15.89
N SER A 189 34.16 36.87 15.98
CA SER A 189 35.36 37.39 15.33
C SER A 189 35.23 37.48 13.80
N PHE A 190 34.56 36.49 13.17
CA PHE A 190 34.34 36.50 11.73
C PHE A 190 33.36 37.61 11.30
N PHE A 191 32.20 37.73 11.97
CA PHE A 191 31.21 38.72 11.63
C PHE A 191 31.68 40.15 11.91
N THR A 192 32.36 40.40 13.02
CA THR A 192 32.96 41.71 13.33
C THR A 192 34.00 42.11 12.31
N GLY A 193 34.92 41.18 11.93
CA GLY A 193 35.88 41.40 10.85
C GLY A 193 35.23 41.59 9.49
N GLY A 194 34.18 40.86 9.22
CA GLY A 194 33.40 40.99 7.99
C GLY A 194 32.72 42.37 7.82
N ILE A 195 32.12 42.87 8.91
CA ILE A 195 31.52 44.20 8.91
C ILE A 195 32.57 45.27 8.68
N SER A 196 33.76 45.16 9.29
CA SER A 196 34.86 46.14 9.13
C SER A 196 35.50 46.14 7.73
N LYS A 197 35.38 45.04 6.98
CA LYS A 197 35.97 44.84 5.64
C LYS A 197 34.89 44.79 4.52
N TRP A 198 33.69 45.27 4.83
CA TRP A 198 32.58 45.22 3.92
C TRP A 198 32.81 46.13 2.70
N ASP A 199 32.71 45.55 1.47
CA ASP A 199 32.80 46.29 0.22
C ASP A 199 31.57 45.94 -0.67
N PRO A 200 30.66 46.90 -0.90
CA PRO A 200 29.51 46.69 -1.77
C PRO A 200 29.88 46.39 -3.22
N ALA A 201 31.04 46.84 -3.70
CA ALA A 201 31.51 46.55 -5.06
C ALA A 201 31.86 45.07 -5.21
N LEU A 202 32.54 44.48 -4.22
CA LEU A 202 32.80 43.05 -4.20
C LEU A 202 31.52 42.23 -4.14
N LEU A 203 30.53 42.68 -3.36
CA LEU A 203 29.23 41.97 -3.27
C LEU A 203 28.55 41.89 -4.62
N ALA A 204 28.55 43.01 -5.38
CA ALA A 204 27.97 43.05 -6.72
C ALA A 204 28.78 42.18 -7.72
N GLN A 205 30.12 42.24 -7.67
CA GLN A 205 31.01 41.46 -8.52
C GLN A 205 30.86 39.92 -8.27
N ASN A 206 30.74 39.53 -7.03
CA ASN A 206 30.61 38.12 -6.64
C ASN A 206 29.18 37.56 -6.74
N TRP A 207 28.21 38.29 -7.28
CA TRP A 207 26.83 37.83 -7.42
C TRP A 207 26.70 36.64 -8.32
N THR A 208 27.40 36.67 -9.47
CA THR A 208 27.40 35.60 -10.49
C THR A 208 28.59 34.68 -10.33
N ALA A 209 28.44 33.43 -10.79
CA ALA A 209 29.55 32.48 -10.84
C ALA A 209 30.64 32.98 -11.79
N PRO A 210 31.94 32.91 -11.41
CA PRO A 210 33.03 33.30 -12.28
C PRO A 210 33.24 32.29 -13.43
N GLU A 211 33.83 32.73 -14.53
CA GLU A 211 34.25 31.86 -15.62
C GLU A 211 35.32 30.85 -15.12
N GLY A 212 35.12 29.56 -15.41
CA GLY A 212 36.02 28.48 -14.94
C GLY A 212 35.68 27.94 -13.54
N GLY A 213 34.58 28.35 -12.91
CA GLY A 213 34.09 27.79 -11.67
C GLY A 213 33.63 26.33 -11.83
N LEU A 214 33.55 25.58 -10.74
CA LEU A 214 33.03 24.21 -10.71
C LEU A 214 31.52 24.21 -11.00
N SER A 215 31.02 23.10 -11.56
CA SER A 215 29.58 22.95 -11.80
C SER A 215 28.76 23.04 -10.51
N PHE A 216 27.55 23.57 -10.61
CA PHE A 216 26.64 23.77 -9.48
C PHE A 216 26.48 22.53 -8.59
N TRP A 217 26.28 21.36 -9.18
CA TRP A 217 26.05 20.13 -8.44
C TRP A 217 27.31 19.60 -7.75
N VAL A 218 28.50 19.83 -8.30
CA VAL A 218 29.77 19.50 -7.63
C VAL A 218 29.96 20.39 -6.41
N VAL A 219 29.71 21.70 -6.54
CA VAL A 219 29.78 22.65 -5.40
C VAL A 219 28.74 22.31 -4.35
N PHE A 220 27.51 21.97 -4.76
CA PHE A 220 26.48 21.49 -3.87
C PHE A 220 26.91 20.23 -3.08
N ALA A 221 27.49 19.24 -3.78
CA ALA A 221 27.95 18.00 -3.14
C ALA A 221 29.07 18.23 -2.11
N ILE A 222 29.94 19.23 -2.34
CA ILE A 222 30.96 19.65 -1.38
C ILE A 222 30.34 20.35 -0.17
N PHE A 223 29.28 21.14 -0.38
CA PHE A 223 28.61 21.89 0.69
C PHE A 223 27.66 21.01 1.52
N PHE A 224 26.92 20.07 0.92
CA PHE A 224 25.80 19.36 1.56
C PHE A 224 26.15 18.71 2.93
N PRO A 225 27.37 18.15 3.19
CA PRO A 225 27.72 17.64 4.51
C PRO A 225 27.63 18.67 5.63
N ALA A 226 27.63 19.97 5.31
CA ALA A 226 27.47 21.05 6.28
C ALA A 226 26.15 20.97 7.04
N VAL A 227 25.08 20.57 6.36
CA VAL A 227 23.70 20.57 6.90
C VAL A 227 23.25 19.20 7.42
N THR A 228 24.15 18.19 7.46
CA THR A 228 23.79 16.80 7.83
C THR A 228 23.87 16.53 9.34
N GLY A 229 24.44 17.42 10.12
CA GLY A 229 24.74 17.21 11.54
C GLY A 229 23.53 17.19 12.48
N PHE A 230 22.35 17.57 12.03
CA PHE A 230 21.16 17.68 12.90
C PHE A 230 20.70 16.32 13.48
N THR A 231 21.04 15.20 12.85
CA THR A 231 20.70 13.84 13.32
C THR A 231 21.59 13.34 14.46
N GLN A 232 22.64 14.07 14.85
CA GLN A 232 23.50 13.68 15.96
C GLN A 232 22.75 13.57 17.30
N GLY A 233 21.77 14.44 17.55
CA GLY A 233 20.88 14.33 18.69
C GLY A 233 20.03 13.05 18.71
N VAL A 234 19.71 12.49 17.53
CA VAL A 234 18.97 11.22 17.42
C VAL A 234 19.86 10.04 17.82
N SER A 235 21.14 10.08 17.46
CA SER A 235 22.11 9.04 17.89
C SER A 235 22.26 8.95 19.41
N MET A 236 22.00 10.06 20.12
CA MET A 236 22.00 10.13 21.58
C MET A 236 20.62 9.97 22.23
N SER A 237 19.61 9.61 21.47
CA SER A 237 18.20 9.52 21.93
C SER A 237 17.99 8.60 23.14
N GLY A 238 18.79 7.54 23.27
CA GLY A 238 18.76 6.64 24.42
C GLY A 238 19.21 7.28 25.75
N ASP A 239 19.95 8.38 25.69
CA ASP A 239 20.50 9.09 26.85
C ASP A 239 19.62 10.31 27.24
N LEU A 240 18.53 10.61 26.49
CA LEU A 240 17.63 11.74 26.73
C LEU A 240 16.57 11.43 27.80
N LYS A 241 16.29 12.41 28.66
CA LYS A 241 15.18 12.33 29.64
C LYS A 241 13.82 12.17 28.98
N ASP A 242 13.56 12.95 27.94
CA ASP A 242 12.33 12.95 27.13
C ASP A 242 12.71 13.17 25.67
N ALA A 243 12.94 12.07 24.95
CA ALA A 243 13.32 12.12 23.53
C ALA A 243 12.20 12.75 22.67
N GLY A 244 10.93 12.47 22.98
CA GLY A 244 9.79 12.98 22.21
C GLY A 244 9.65 14.52 22.23
N ARG A 245 10.11 15.19 23.31
CA ARG A 245 10.14 16.66 23.38
C ARG A 245 11.49 17.24 22.98
N SER A 246 12.57 16.56 23.37
CA SER A 246 13.92 17.09 23.19
C SER A 246 14.37 17.05 21.73
N LEU A 247 14.04 15.98 20.99
CA LEU A 247 14.43 15.85 19.60
C LEU A 247 13.83 16.95 18.71
N PRO A 248 12.50 17.17 18.66
CA PRO A 248 11.96 18.21 17.81
C PRO A 248 12.51 19.60 18.16
N ARG A 249 12.44 19.99 19.45
CA ARG A 249 12.87 21.31 19.89
C ARG A 249 14.35 21.59 19.63
N GLY A 250 15.19 20.64 20.02
CA GLY A 250 16.63 20.78 19.87
C GLY A 250 17.06 20.82 18.41
N THR A 251 16.48 19.93 17.58
CA THR A 251 16.83 19.86 16.16
C THR A 251 16.35 21.09 15.38
N PHE A 252 15.08 21.52 15.55
CA PHE A 252 14.58 22.73 14.88
C PHE A 252 15.35 24.00 15.28
N THR A 253 15.70 24.12 16.57
CA THR A 253 16.49 25.27 17.03
C THR A 253 17.90 25.25 16.44
N ALA A 254 18.55 24.06 16.36
CA ALA A 254 19.89 23.93 15.77
C ALA A 254 19.86 24.22 14.26
N VAL A 255 18.91 23.63 13.52
CA VAL A 255 18.75 23.85 12.06
C VAL A 255 18.38 25.31 11.78
N GLY A 256 17.42 25.89 12.50
CA GLY A 256 17.00 27.27 12.29
C GLY A 256 18.13 28.29 12.54
N LEU A 257 18.87 28.12 13.64
CA LEU A 257 20.03 28.97 13.92
C LEU A 257 21.13 28.80 12.86
N SER A 258 21.41 27.58 12.45
CA SER A 258 22.44 27.31 11.42
C SER A 258 22.09 27.89 10.06
N ILE A 259 20.82 27.88 9.66
CA ILE A 259 20.34 28.55 8.43
C ILE A 259 20.74 30.02 8.46
N VAL A 260 20.39 30.73 9.52
CA VAL A 260 20.72 32.15 9.66
C VAL A 260 22.22 32.38 9.56
N VAL A 261 23.04 31.60 10.29
CA VAL A 261 24.50 31.72 10.27
C VAL A 261 25.07 31.48 8.88
N TYR A 262 24.62 30.43 8.17
CA TYR A 262 25.12 30.11 6.83
C TYR A 262 24.79 31.19 5.80
N PHE A 263 23.54 31.68 5.79
CA PHE A 263 23.14 32.74 4.87
C PHE A 263 23.92 34.04 5.12
N LEU A 264 24.04 34.45 6.39
CA LEU A 264 24.81 35.65 6.74
C LEU A 264 26.30 35.47 6.41
N ALA A 265 26.89 34.31 6.70
CA ALA A 265 28.28 34.03 6.42
C ALA A 265 28.56 34.01 4.89
N GLY A 266 27.66 33.48 4.06
CA GLY A 266 27.77 33.52 2.62
C GLY A 266 27.80 34.95 2.06
N ILE A 267 26.91 35.81 2.57
CA ILE A 267 26.87 37.23 2.20
C ILE A 267 28.15 37.95 2.62
N VAL A 268 28.63 37.70 3.85
CA VAL A 268 29.89 38.28 4.36
C VAL A 268 31.09 37.88 3.52
N PHE A 269 31.23 36.62 3.13
CA PHE A 269 32.29 36.17 2.23
C PHE A 269 32.25 36.90 0.89
N ALA A 270 31.06 36.99 0.29
CA ALA A 270 30.86 37.67 -0.98
C ALA A 270 31.16 39.17 -0.95
N ALA A 271 30.93 39.81 0.22
CA ALA A 271 31.17 41.24 0.40
C ALA A 271 32.61 41.60 0.85
N THR A 272 33.45 40.62 1.15
CA THR A 272 34.77 40.90 1.79
C THR A 272 35.96 40.45 1.00
N LEU A 273 35.84 39.46 0.14
CA LEU A 273 36.96 38.88 -0.61
C LEU A 273 36.59 38.65 -2.08
N PRO A 274 37.53 38.88 -3.04
CA PRO A 274 37.29 38.60 -4.46
C PRO A 274 37.17 37.07 -4.71
N ALA A 275 36.40 36.70 -5.73
CA ALA A 275 36.13 35.32 -6.11
C ALA A 275 37.40 34.48 -6.31
N SER A 276 38.45 35.04 -6.91
CA SER A 276 39.71 34.34 -7.11
C SER A 276 40.39 33.90 -5.82
N THR A 277 40.31 34.74 -4.77
CA THR A 277 40.82 34.41 -3.42
C THR A 277 39.96 33.34 -2.77
N LEU A 278 38.64 33.46 -2.88
CA LEU A 278 37.68 32.51 -2.31
C LEU A 278 37.83 31.13 -2.95
N MET A 279 38.09 31.03 -4.26
CA MET A 279 38.32 29.76 -4.98
C MET A 279 39.66 29.12 -4.60
N GLY A 280 40.69 29.91 -4.40
CA GLY A 280 42.05 29.40 -4.14
C GLY A 280 42.35 29.05 -2.70
N GLU A 281 41.68 29.69 -1.74
CA GLU A 281 42.04 29.62 -0.31
C GLU A 281 40.92 28.98 0.53
N TYR A 282 41.22 27.80 1.07
CA TYR A 282 40.27 27.11 1.96
C TYR A 282 40.19 27.69 3.40
N ASP A 283 41.12 28.57 3.80
CA ASP A 283 41.10 29.27 5.07
C ASP A 283 40.74 30.76 4.95
N ALA A 284 40.01 31.12 3.90
CA ALA A 284 39.54 32.48 3.61
C ALA A 284 38.85 33.14 4.82
N MET A 285 38.15 32.38 5.65
CA MET A 285 37.46 32.86 6.86
C MET A 285 38.45 33.56 7.81
N LYS A 286 39.69 33.12 7.91
CA LYS A 286 40.76 33.74 8.72
C LYS A 286 41.09 35.15 8.22
N ARG A 287 41.09 35.38 6.88
CA ARG A 287 41.36 36.72 6.31
C ARG A 287 40.23 37.71 6.60
N VAL A 288 39.03 37.24 6.67
CA VAL A 288 37.87 38.07 6.96
C VAL A 288 37.82 38.41 8.44
N SER A 289 38.12 37.49 9.32
CA SER A 289 37.99 37.63 10.78
C SER A 289 38.79 38.78 11.39
N ALA A 290 38.29 39.33 12.50
CA ALA A 290 39.01 40.33 13.33
C ALA A 290 40.17 39.67 14.07
N VAL A 291 40.01 38.46 14.59
CA VAL A 291 41.00 37.70 15.35
C VAL A 291 41.22 36.32 14.69
N ALA A 292 42.27 36.24 13.88
CA ALA A 292 42.58 35.04 13.10
C ALA A 292 42.86 33.76 13.95
N PHE A 293 43.38 33.91 15.15
CA PHE A 293 43.60 32.80 16.07
C PHE A 293 42.31 32.11 16.49
N LEU A 294 41.21 32.88 16.72
CA LEU A 294 39.92 32.32 17.11
C LEU A 294 39.33 31.43 15.99
N ILE A 295 39.56 31.78 14.72
CA ILE A 295 39.13 30.95 13.62
C ILE A 295 39.88 29.60 13.62
N ARG A 296 41.20 29.62 13.80
CA ARG A 296 42.00 28.36 13.88
C ARG A 296 41.51 27.49 15.05
N ALA A 297 41.34 28.08 16.23
CA ALA A 297 40.85 27.40 17.41
C ALA A 297 39.42 26.85 17.17
N GLY A 298 38.55 27.63 16.53
CA GLY A 298 37.18 27.21 16.16
C GLY A 298 37.17 26.02 15.24
N VAL A 299 37.97 26.01 14.18
CA VAL A 299 38.03 24.85 13.24
C VAL A 299 38.55 23.61 13.96
N ILE A 300 39.64 23.73 14.73
CA ILE A 300 40.22 22.59 15.49
C ILE A 300 39.18 22.02 16.45
N ALA A 301 38.52 22.87 17.21
CA ALA A 301 37.53 22.46 18.19
C ALA A 301 36.29 21.83 17.52
N ALA A 302 35.76 22.44 16.46
CA ALA A 302 34.59 21.96 15.73
C ALA A 302 34.86 20.63 15.02
N THR A 303 36.02 20.48 14.36
CA THR A 303 36.38 19.24 13.65
C THR A 303 36.53 18.06 14.58
N LEU A 304 37.27 18.24 15.70
CA LEU A 304 37.46 17.18 16.70
C LEU A 304 36.14 16.82 17.40
N SER A 305 35.30 17.81 17.70
CA SER A 305 33.97 17.57 18.28
C SER A 305 33.04 16.77 17.32
N SER A 306 33.01 17.15 16.05
CA SER A 306 32.21 16.43 15.04
C SER A 306 32.74 15.02 14.79
N ALA A 307 34.04 14.83 14.72
CA ALA A 307 34.65 13.51 14.62
C ALA A 307 34.32 12.62 15.84
N MET A 308 34.40 13.19 17.05
CA MET A 308 34.03 12.46 18.27
C MET A 308 32.55 12.10 18.29
N ALA A 309 31.64 12.98 17.86
CA ALA A 309 30.23 12.71 17.77
C ALA A 309 29.96 11.51 16.82
N SER A 310 30.62 11.47 15.67
CA SER A 310 30.54 10.33 14.74
C SER A 310 31.18 9.04 15.32
N PHE A 311 32.27 9.13 16.07
CA PHE A 311 32.84 7.98 16.78
C PHE A 311 31.92 7.39 17.85
N LEU A 312 31.10 8.21 18.46
CA LEU A 312 30.10 7.74 19.43
C LEU A 312 28.83 7.20 18.72
N GLY A 313 28.45 7.77 17.57
CA GLY A 313 27.26 7.41 16.82
C GLY A 313 27.40 6.13 16.00
N ALA A 314 28.42 6.03 15.14
CA ALA A 314 28.61 4.90 14.22
C ALA A 314 28.60 3.52 14.90
N PRO A 315 29.39 3.28 15.98
CA PRO A 315 29.41 1.99 16.65
C PRO A 315 28.07 1.62 17.30
N ARG A 316 27.29 2.60 17.77
CA ARG A 316 25.96 2.37 18.35
C ARG A 316 24.94 1.97 17.31
N ILE A 317 25.01 2.52 16.09
CA ILE A 317 24.18 2.10 14.95
C ILE A 317 24.49 0.64 14.60
N LEU A 318 25.78 0.28 14.49
CA LEU A 318 26.20 -1.09 14.22
C LEU A 318 25.78 -2.06 15.33
N GLN A 319 25.88 -1.64 16.60
CA GLN A 319 25.45 -2.43 17.74
C GLN A 319 23.93 -2.70 17.70
N ALA A 320 23.13 -1.68 17.41
CA ALA A 320 21.67 -1.81 17.30
C ALA A 320 21.29 -2.72 16.14
N LEU A 321 21.89 -2.53 14.96
CA LEU A 321 21.72 -3.39 13.79
C LEU A 321 22.07 -4.85 14.10
N SER A 322 23.16 -5.09 14.82
CA SER A 322 23.61 -6.42 15.20
C SER A 322 22.72 -7.07 16.26
N ALA A 323 22.19 -6.28 17.20
CA ALA A 323 21.28 -6.74 18.25
C ALA A 323 19.94 -7.20 17.65
N ASP A 324 19.50 -6.60 16.56
CA ASP A 324 18.31 -7.01 15.81
C ASP A 324 18.50 -8.33 15.03
N ARG A 325 19.76 -8.84 14.97
CA ARG A 325 20.13 -10.13 14.32
C ARG A 325 19.73 -10.24 12.85
N ILE A 326 19.74 -9.11 12.15
CA ILE A 326 19.39 -9.07 10.72
C ILE A 326 20.46 -9.79 9.90
N PHE A 327 21.73 -9.58 10.24
CA PHE A 327 22.87 -10.22 9.60
C PHE A 327 23.59 -11.13 10.59
N PRO A 328 23.65 -12.45 10.34
CA PRO A 328 24.32 -13.40 11.24
C PRO A 328 25.79 -13.08 11.50
N PHE A 329 26.52 -12.57 10.49
CA PHE A 329 27.93 -12.23 10.59
C PHE A 329 28.21 -10.98 11.44
N LEU A 330 27.19 -10.13 11.68
CA LEU A 330 27.30 -8.95 12.54
C LEU A 330 27.03 -9.24 14.03
N LEU A 331 26.54 -10.42 14.39
CA LEU A 331 26.25 -10.79 15.79
C LEU A 331 27.38 -10.49 16.79
N PRO A 332 28.68 -10.62 16.46
CA PRO A 332 29.77 -10.26 17.38
C PRO A 332 29.75 -8.80 17.82
N PHE A 333 29.14 -7.88 17.05
CA PHE A 333 29.08 -6.44 17.34
C PHE A 333 27.90 -6.07 18.25
N ALA A 334 26.97 -6.98 18.52
CA ALA A 334 25.84 -6.73 19.42
C ALA A 334 26.23 -6.55 20.88
N LYS A 335 27.36 -7.15 21.31
CA LYS A 335 27.82 -7.11 22.72
C LYS A 335 28.51 -5.80 23.04
N GLY A 336 28.05 -5.11 24.06
CA GLY A 336 28.71 -3.96 24.68
C GLY A 336 29.58 -4.39 25.86
N HIS A 337 30.47 -3.49 26.31
CA HIS A 337 31.38 -3.69 27.44
C HIS A 337 31.13 -2.65 28.54
N GLY A 338 31.18 -3.09 29.80
CA GLY A 338 30.99 -2.23 30.98
C GLY A 338 29.55 -1.78 31.22
N PRO A 339 29.35 -0.91 32.25
CA PRO A 339 28.01 -0.48 32.68
C PRO A 339 27.24 0.33 31.63
N THR A 340 27.97 0.98 30.71
CA THR A 340 27.43 1.81 29.62
C THR A 340 27.24 1.02 28.33
N ALA A 341 27.45 -0.30 28.33
CA ALA A 341 27.38 -1.18 27.18
C ALA A 341 28.18 -0.65 25.95
N ASN A 342 29.38 -0.12 26.16
CA ASN A 342 30.20 0.49 25.12
C ASN A 342 30.57 -0.52 23.99
N PRO A 343 30.26 -0.24 22.69
CA PRO A 343 30.46 -1.16 21.59
C PRO A 343 31.91 -1.20 21.07
N ARG A 344 32.87 -1.67 21.87
CA ARG A 344 34.31 -1.66 21.57
C ARG A 344 34.68 -2.27 20.21
N ARG A 345 34.04 -3.37 19.80
CA ARG A 345 34.25 -3.98 18.46
C ARG A 345 33.79 -3.06 17.33
N GLY A 346 32.65 -2.40 17.51
CA GLY A 346 32.14 -1.41 16.58
C GLY A 346 33.07 -0.19 16.46
N ILE A 347 33.63 0.27 17.60
CA ILE A 347 34.62 1.36 17.63
C ILE A 347 35.86 0.99 16.83
N LEU A 348 36.38 -0.25 16.97
CA LEU A 348 37.54 -0.72 16.21
C LEU A 348 37.26 -0.74 14.70
N LEU A 349 36.08 -1.23 14.27
CA LEU A 349 35.71 -1.27 12.86
C LEU A 349 35.54 0.15 12.29
N ALA A 350 34.88 1.05 13.04
CA ALA A 350 34.71 2.44 12.64
C ALA A 350 36.06 3.17 12.53
N ALA A 351 37.01 2.91 13.45
CA ALA A 351 38.35 3.43 13.37
C ALA A 351 39.10 2.94 12.12
N GLY A 352 39.00 1.64 11.79
CA GLY A 352 39.56 1.08 10.57
C GLY A 352 39.07 1.77 9.31
N LEU A 353 37.73 2.00 9.21
CA LEU A 353 37.15 2.76 8.11
C LEU A 353 37.58 4.23 8.08
N ALA A 354 37.71 4.85 9.24
CA ALA A 354 38.21 6.22 9.35
C ALA A 354 39.69 6.34 8.87
N PHE A 355 40.57 5.39 9.24
CA PHE A 355 41.93 5.33 8.71
C PHE A 355 41.96 5.11 7.19
N ALA A 356 41.13 4.22 6.65
CA ALA A 356 41.02 4.02 5.21
C ALA A 356 40.60 5.32 4.51
N THR A 357 39.63 6.05 5.09
CA THR A 357 39.17 7.35 4.59
C THR A 357 40.29 8.38 4.60
N VAL A 358 41.06 8.46 5.68
CA VAL A 358 42.24 9.35 5.78
C VAL A 358 43.28 9.02 4.71
N GLY A 359 43.42 7.74 4.33
CA GLY A 359 44.28 7.32 3.23
C GLY A 359 43.95 7.97 1.88
N LEU A 360 42.66 8.32 1.62
CA LEU A 360 42.24 9.03 0.41
C LEU A 360 42.70 10.50 0.36
N GLY A 361 42.94 11.11 1.50
CA GLY A 361 43.73 12.34 1.72
C GLY A 361 43.14 13.66 1.26
N LYS A 362 42.04 13.71 0.52
CA LYS A 362 41.44 14.95 -0.03
C LYS A 362 40.00 15.13 0.39
N LEU A 363 39.70 16.18 1.14
CA LEU A 363 38.39 16.49 1.67
C LEU A 363 37.32 16.60 0.56
N ASN A 364 37.67 17.26 -0.54
CA ASN A 364 36.72 17.46 -1.67
C ASN A 364 36.41 16.18 -2.44
N LEU A 365 37.22 15.12 -2.34
CA LEU A 365 36.89 13.80 -2.90
C LEU A 365 35.93 13.01 -2.02
N ILE A 366 35.99 13.23 -0.71
CA ILE A 366 35.22 12.48 0.28
C ILE A 366 33.85 13.13 0.50
N ALA A 367 33.77 14.46 0.40
CA ALA A 367 32.52 15.21 0.65
C ALA A 367 31.34 14.73 -0.22
N PRO A 368 31.47 14.48 -1.54
CA PRO A 368 30.37 13.91 -2.34
C PRO A 368 29.92 12.53 -1.88
N VAL A 369 30.86 11.67 -1.45
CA VAL A 369 30.54 10.31 -0.94
C VAL A 369 29.74 10.40 0.35
N VAL A 370 30.16 11.26 1.27
CA VAL A 370 29.41 11.54 2.51
C VAL A 370 28.04 12.09 2.19
N SER A 371 27.95 13.03 1.24
CA SER A 371 26.67 13.60 0.78
C SER A 371 25.71 12.53 0.27
N MET A 372 26.18 11.61 -0.57
CA MET A 372 25.39 10.50 -1.10
C MET A 372 24.82 9.61 0.02
N PHE A 373 25.65 9.21 0.98
CA PHE A 373 25.19 8.39 2.10
C PHE A 373 24.13 9.09 2.95
N PHE A 374 24.29 10.38 3.23
CA PHE A 374 23.29 11.13 4.00
C PHE A 374 22.02 11.39 3.20
N LEU A 375 22.09 11.68 1.90
CA LEU A 375 20.90 11.82 1.03
C LEU A 375 20.08 10.54 0.98
N ILE A 376 20.73 9.38 0.88
CA ILE A 376 20.06 8.08 0.98
C ILE A 376 19.34 7.95 2.32
N SER A 377 20.04 8.22 3.42
CA SER A 377 19.50 8.05 4.77
C SER A 377 18.30 8.98 5.02
N TYR A 378 18.43 10.25 4.62
CA TYR A 378 17.37 11.24 4.78
C TYR A 378 16.18 10.98 3.85
N GLY A 379 16.45 10.57 2.61
CA GLY A 379 15.42 10.14 1.67
C GLY A 379 14.58 8.98 2.23
N LEU A 380 15.23 7.99 2.80
CA LEU A 380 14.56 6.84 3.38
C LEU A 380 13.88 7.15 4.72
N LEU A 381 14.41 8.05 5.54
CA LEU A 381 13.71 8.53 6.74
C LEU A 381 12.42 9.28 6.38
N ASN A 382 12.48 10.16 5.39
CA ASN A 382 11.31 10.86 4.85
C ASN A 382 10.30 9.87 4.26
N TYR A 383 10.75 8.89 3.48
CA TYR A 383 9.91 7.85 2.92
C TYR A 383 9.27 6.96 4.00
N ALA A 384 10.02 6.60 5.05
CA ALA A 384 9.49 5.85 6.18
C ALA A 384 8.34 6.58 6.87
N THR A 385 8.51 7.88 7.10
CA THR A 385 7.47 8.73 7.70
C THR A 385 6.23 8.83 6.80
N PHE A 386 6.44 9.01 5.50
CA PHE A 386 5.37 9.00 4.51
C PHE A 386 4.61 7.67 4.50
N PHE A 387 5.33 6.56 4.49
CA PHE A 387 4.73 5.21 4.48
C PHE A 387 3.92 4.93 5.74
N GLU A 388 4.45 5.28 6.92
CA GLU A 388 3.76 5.13 8.21
C GLU A 388 2.43 5.88 8.23
N ALA A 389 2.46 7.14 7.80
CA ALA A 389 1.24 7.95 7.74
C ALA A 389 0.23 7.41 6.72
N ARG A 390 0.71 6.98 5.54
CA ARG A 390 -0.14 6.40 4.50
C ARG A 390 -0.73 5.03 4.91
N ALA A 391 -0.03 4.29 5.77
CA ALA A 391 -0.53 3.04 6.32
C ALA A 391 -1.78 3.23 7.19
N GLY A 392 -2.07 4.47 7.64
CA GLY A 392 -3.27 4.80 8.39
C GLY A 392 -3.40 4.00 9.69
N SER A 393 -2.26 3.60 10.29
CA SER A 393 -2.27 2.84 11.53
C SER A 393 -2.83 3.67 12.67
N PRO A 394 -3.77 3.13 13.47
CA PRO A 394 -4.23 3.80 14.69
C PRO A 394 -3.12 4.06 15.72
N SER A 395 -1.97 3.38 15.57
CA SER A 395 -0.79 3.58 16.41
C SER A 395 0.08 4.76 15.98
N PHE A 396 -0.09 5.27 14.75
CA PHE A 396 0.62 6.46 14.29
C PHE A 396 -0.09 7.72 14.77
N ARG A 397 0.38 8.27 15.88
CA ARG A 397 -0.18 9.45 16.59
C ARG A 397 0.94 10.41 16.96
N PRO A 398 1.61 11.04 15.98
CA PRO A 398 2.69 11.98 16.27
C PRO A 398 2.16 13.16 17.10
N ARG A 399 2.86 13.51 18.19
CA ARG A 399 2.54 14.69 19.01
C ARG A 399 3.00 15.99 18.36
N PHE A 400 3.78 15.88 17.29
CA PHE A 400 4.28 17.01 16.52
C PHE A 400 3.21 17.53 15.57
N ARG A 401 2.67 18.75 15.82
CA ARG A 401 1.50 19.29 15.14
C ARG A 401 1.73 19.76 13.70
N TRP A 402 2.98 20.10 13.33
CA TRP A 402 3.31 20.64 11.99
C TRP A 402 3.69 19.54 11.00
N TYR A 403 3.29 18.34 11.29
CA TYR A 403 3.50 17.21 10.39
C TYR A 403 2.46 17.22 9.28
N ASP A 404 2.94 17.05 8.05
CA ASP A 404 2.11 16.81 6.85
C ASP A 404 2.74 15.68 6.02
N LEU A 405 1.89 14.77 5.52
CA LEU A 405 2.29 13.64 4.67
C LEU A 405 3.05 14.10 3.40
N ARG A 406 2.61 15.23 2.80
CA ARG A 406 3.17 15.78 1.57
C ARG A 406 4.59 16.29 1.77
N LEU A 407 4.90 16.85 2.95
CA LEU A 407 6.24 17.32 3.28
C LEU A 407 7.24 16.15 3.35
N SER A 408 6.83 15.02 3.92
CA SER A 408 7.66 13.81 3.96
C SER A 408 7.91 13.24 2.56
N LEU A 409 6.89 13.20 1.71
CA LEU A 409 7.06 12.78 0.32
C LEU A 409 7.98 13.74 -0.45
N ALA A 410 7.77 15.05 -0.31
CA ALA A 410 8.61 16.07 -0.93
C ALA A 410 10.08 15.94 -0.48
N GLY A 411 10.33 15.70 0.81
CA GLY A 411 11.67 15.43 1.35
C GLY A 411 12.33 14.18 0.73
N ALA A 412 11.58 13.09 0.59
CA ALA A 412 12.07 11.87 -0.04
C ALA A 412 12.44 12.09 -1.51
N LEU A 413 11.57 12.76 -2.27
CA LEU A 413 11.78 13.07 -3.68
C LEU A 413 12.91 14.09 -3.88
N ALA A 414 13.04 15.09 -3.02
CA ALA A 414 14.13 16.05 -3.06
C ALA A 414 15.49 15.37 -2.82
N CYS A 415 15.59 14.48 -1.83
CA CYS A 415 16.81 13.70 -1.60
C CYS A 415 17.18 12.84 -2.81
N LEU A 416 16.21 12.15 -3.41
CA LEU A 416 16.43 11.32 -4.60
C LEU A 416 16.86 12.18 -5.80
N GLY A 417 16.16 13.27 -6.06
CA GLY A 417 16.45 14.17 -7.18
C GLY A 417 17.84 14.78 -7.07
N VAL A 418 18.21 15.26 -5.88
CA VAL A 418 19.56 15.84 -5.64
C VAL A 418 20.64 14.75 -5.76
N MET A 419 20.42 13.55 -5.25
CA MET A 419 21.36 12.44 -5.36
C MET A 419 21.66 12.11 -6.84
N LEU A 420 20.65 12.04 -7.67
CA LEU A 420 20.79 11.79 -9.12
C LEU A 420 21.42 12.98 -9.86
N ALA A 421 21.18 14.21 -9.39
CA ALA A 421 21.74 15.43 -9.98
C ALA A 421 23.23 15.62 -9.64
N ILE A 422 23.70 15.17 -8.47
CA ILE A 422 25.12 15.19 -8.10
C ILE A 422 25.91 14.25 -9.01
N ASP A 423 25.53 12.99 -9.05
CA ASP A 423 26.15 11.95 -9.89
C ASP A 423 25.13 10.86 -10.22
N LEU A 424 24.65 10.84 -11.45
CA LEU A 424 23.65 9.87 -11.89
C LEU A 424 24.14 8.43 -11.79
N LYS A 425 25.41 8.18 -12.14
CA LYS A 425 25.98 6.82 -12.12
C LYS A 425 26.13 6.32 -10.70
N ALA A 426 26.72 7.13 -9.82
CA ALA A 426 26.89 6.80 -8.41
C ALA A 426 25.53 6.64 -7.72
N GLY A 427 24.54 7.48 -8.05
CA GLY A 427 23.19 7.40 -7.52
C GLY A 427 22.48 6.09 -7.91
N ILE A 428 22.55 5.68 -9.17
CA ILE A 428 21.98 4.40 -9.64
C ILE A 428 22.67 3.22 -8.98
N VAL A 429 23.99 3.22 -8.89
CA VAL A 429 24.75 2.14 -8.21
C VAL A 429 24.37 2.04 -6.74
N ALA A 430 24.26 3.17 -6.05
CA ALA A 430 23.86 3.19 -4.64
C ALA A 430 22.44 2.61 -4.44
N MET A 431 21.49 2.98 -5.30
CA MET A 431 20.14 2.41 -5.28
C MET A 431 20.13 0.92 -5.59
N ALA A 432 20.92 0.47 -6.57
CA ALA A 432 21.04 -0.95 -6.92
C ALA A 432 21.61 -1.77 -5.75
N ILE A 433 22.62 -1.25 -5.05
CA ILE A 433 23.18 -1.89 -3.84
C ILE A 433 22.11 -1.98 -2.74
N LEU A 434 21.38 -0.89 -2.46
CA LEU A 434 20.30 -0.90 -1.47
C LEU A 434 19.21 -1.92 -1.82
N PHE A 435 18.80 -1.95 -3.08
CA PHE A 435 17.82 -2.91 -3.56
C PHE A 435 18.36 -4.35 -3.47
N GLY A 436 19.62 -4.58 -3.81
CA GLY A 436 20.27 -5.89 -3.67
C GLY A 436 20.30 -6.38 -2.22
N ILE A 437 20.67 -5.50 -1.27
CA ILE A 437 20.64 -5.81 0.17
C ILE A 437 19.21 -6.10 0.62
N HIS A 438 18.24 -5.28 0.18
CA HIS A 438 16.83 -5.49 0.50
C HIS A 438 16.33 -6.86 0.00
N GLN A 439 16.64 -7.25 -1.24
CA GLN A 439 16.23 -8.55 -1.79
C GLN A 439 16.91 -9.72 -1.09
N TYR A 440 18.21 -9.59 -0.77
CA TYR A 440 18.92 -10.58 0.03
C TYR A 440 18.24 -10.80 1.39
N LEU A 441 17.92 -9.71 2.08
CA LEU A 441 17.24 -9.78 3.37
C LEU A 441 15.83 -10.33 3.27
N LYS A 442 15.08 -10.02 2.22
CA LYS A 442 13.74 -10.59 2.00
C LYS A 442 13.77 -12.13 1.90
N GLY A 443 14.85 -12.69 1.37
CA GLY A 443 15.01 -14.15 1.26
C GLY A 443 15.61 -14.82 2.50
N THR A 444 16.34 -14.09 3.36
CA THR A 444 17.13 -14.67 4.47
C THR A 444 16.69 -14.24 5.87
N SER A 445 15.95 -13.13 6.00
CA SER A 445 15.47 -12.67 7.31
C SER A 445 14.34 -13.55 7.84
N GLY A 446 14.49 -13.98 9.09
CA GLY A 446 13.42 -14.63 9.84
C GLY A 446 12.27 -13.66 10.18
N PRO A 447 11.24 -14.13 10.88
CA PRO A 447 10.10 -13.30 11.26
C PRO A 447 10.54 -12.07 12.05
N ALA A 448 9.93 -10.94 11.74
CA ALA A 448 10.21 -9.69 12.43
C ALA A 448 9.91 -9.82 13.94
N ARG A 449 10.80 -9.27 14.78
CA ARG A 449 10.66 -9.31 16.25
C ARG A 449 9.81 -8.18 16.81
N TRP A 450 9.29 -7.33 15.94
CA TRP A 450 8.41 -6.21 16.26
C TRP A 450 7.35 -6.05 15.19
N ALA A 451 6.25 -5.42 15.53
CA ALA A 451 5.21 -5.05 14.57
C ALA A 451 5.69 -3.85 13.73
N ASP A 452 5.69 -4.00 12.43
CA ASP A 452 5.87 -2.93 11.46
C ASP A 452 4.53 -2.43 10.91
N SER A 453 4.55 -1.40 10.08
CA SER A 453 3.34 -0.80 9.52
C SER A 453 2.79 -1.51 8.27
N ARG A 454 3.42 -2.59 7.79
CA ARG A 454 3.00 -3.32 6.58
C ARG A 454 1.60 -3.87 6.71
N ARG A 455 1.30 -4.54 7.84
CA ARG A 455 -0.04 -5.08 8.10
C ARG A 455 -1.10 -3.98 8.11
N SER A 456 -0.83 -2.85 8.75
CA SER A 456 -1.73 -1.69 8.77
C SER A 456 -1.96 -1.13 7.36
N TYR A 457 -0.92 -1.04 6.55
CA TYR A 457 -1.01 -0.62 5.15
C TYR A 457 -1.89 -1.57 4.32
N HIS A 458 -1.71 -2.90 4.45
CA HIS A 458 -2.56 -3.87 3.77
C HIS A 458 -4.02 -3.76 4.22
N LEU A 459 -4.28 -3.63 5.52
CA LEU A 459 -5.64 -3.46 6.04
C LEU A 459 -6.29 -2.16 5.53
N GLN A 460 -5.54 -1.07 5.46
CA GLN A 460 -6.04 0.19 4.91
C GLN A 460 -6.35 0.09 3.41
N ARG A 461 -5.51 -0.62 2.64
CA ARG A 461 -5.79 -0.88 1.22
C ARG A 461 -7.00 -1.77 1.03
N ILE A 462 -7.13 -2.85 1.82
CA ILE A 462 -8.31 -3.72 1.80
C ILE A 462 -9.56 -2.88 2.07
N ARG A 463 -9.55 -2.05 3.13
CA ARG A 463 -10.66 -1.16 3.45
C ARG A 463 -11.00 -0.21 2.30
N ALA A 464 -10.03 0.46 1.73
CA ALA A 464 -10.23 1.41 0.63
C ALA A 464 -10.78 0.71 -0.62
N ASN A 465 -10.22 -0.45 -0.98
CA ASN A 465 -10.66 -1.23 -2.14
C ASN A 465 -12.07 -1.81 -1.95
N LEU A 466 -12.40 -2.29 -0.73
CA LEU A 466 -13.75 -2.78 -0.43
C LEU A 466 -14.81 -1.66 -0.52
N LEU A 467 -14.48 -0.46 -0.04
CA LEU A 467 -15.39 0.68 -0.14
C LEU A 467 -15.55 1.16 -1.59
N ALA A 468 -14.47 1.15 -2.36
CA ALA A 468 -14.53 1.47 -3.79
C ALA A 468 -15.37 0.43 -4.55
N ALA A 469 -15.10 -0.86 -4.35
CA ALA A 469 -15.86 -1.94 -4.97
C ALA A 469 -17.35 -1.92 -4.60
N ALA A 470 -17.69 -1.49 -3.37
CA ALA A 470 -19.09 -1.33 -2.96
C ALA A 470 -19.82 -0.15 -3.63
N GLN A 471 -19.08 0.79 -4.22
CA GLN A 471 -19.63 1.94 -4.94
C GLN A 471 -19.79 1.67 -6.44
N GLU A 472 -19.06 0.71 -6.98
CA GLU A 472 -19.20 0.30 -8.37
C GLU A 472 -20.45 -0.56 -8.54
N PRO A 473 -21.21 -0.40 -9.62
CA PRO A 473 -22.37 -1.24 -9.92
C PRO A 473 -21.94 -2.68 -10.19
N GLU A 474 -22.70 -3.64 -9.64
CA GLU A 474 -22.46 -5.06 -9.90
C GLU A 474 -22.78 -5.39 -11.37
N HIS A 475 -21.86 -6.10 -12.05
CA HIS A 475 -22.04 -6.57 -13.42
C HIS A 475 -21.90 -8.11 -13.47
N PRO A 476 -22.71 -8.84 -14.26
CA PRO A 476 -22.62 -10.30 -14.39
C PRO A 476 -21.23 -10.82 -14.73
N ARG A 477 -20.43 -10.06 -15.48
CA ARG A 477 -19.03 -10.40 -15.84
C ARG A 477 -18.08 -10.45 -14.66
N ASP A 478 -18.41 -9.82 -13.52
CA ASP A 478 -17.58 -9.74 -12.34
C ASP A 478 -17.79 -10.92 -11.38
N TRP A 479 -18.64 -11.86 -11.75
CA TRP A 479 -18.90 -13.03 -10.93
C TRP A 479 -17.62 -13.83 -10.67
N ARG A 480 -17.40 -14.18 -9.43
CA ARG A 480 -16.27 -15.00 -9.00
C ARG A 480 -16.67 -15.87 -7.82
N PRO A 481 -16.09 -17.08 -7.69
CA PRO A 481 -16.44 -18.01 -6.62
C PRO A 481 -15.99 -17.47 -5.26
N GLN A 482 -16.96 -17.38 -4.33
CA GLN A 482 -16.73 -17.05 -2.93
C GLN A 482 -17.13 -18.24 -2.09
N LEU A 483 -16.12 -19.10 -1.81
CA LEU A 483 -16.35 -20.45 -1.33
C LEU A 483 -16.43 -20.50 0.21
N LEU A 484 -17.49 -21.12 0.75
CA LEU A 484 -17.49 -21.68 2.10
C LEU A 484 -17.26 -23.18 2.03
N VAL A 485 -16.13 -23.61 2.56
CA VAL A 485 -15.68 -25.01 2.50
C VAL A 485 -15.95 -25.67 3.85
N PHE A 486 -16.89 -26.59 3.92
CA PHE A 486 -17.25 -27.28 5.17
C PHE A 486 -16.62 -28.67 5.19
N SER A 487 -15.76 -28.94 6.19
CA SER A 487 -15.14 -30.25 6.41
C SER A 487 -14.82 -30.47 7.89
N ASP A 488 -15.31 -31.54 8.46
CA ASP A 488 -15.02 -31.96 9.83
C ASP A 488 -13.82 -32.92 9.91
N ASP A 489 -13.56 -33.69 8.84
CA ASP A 489 -12.48 -34.67 8.75
C ASP A 489 -11.19 -34.04 8.18
N ALA A 490 -10.07 -34.22 8.89
CA ALA A 490 -8.78 -33.65 8.49
C ALA A 490 -8.22 -34.24 7.19
N HIS A 491 -8.41 -35.54 6.94
CA HIS A 491 -7.89 -36.19 5.71
C HIS A 491 -8.66 -35.73 4.47
N ARG A 492 -9.99 -35.65 4.57
CA ARG A 492 -10.83 -35.16 3.48
C ARG A 492 -10.69 -33.68 3.27
N ARG A 493 -10.40 -32.91 4.32
CA ARG A 493 -10.19 -31.47 4.27
C ARG A 493 -9.07 -31.10 3.33
N ARG A 494 -7.94 -31.83 3.33
CA ARG A 494 -6.83 -31.55 2.40
C ARG A 494 -7.25 -31.60 0.93
N ARG A 495 -7.98 -32.65 0.54
CA ARG A 495 -8.48 -32.80 -0.83
C ARG A 495 -9.46 -31.70 -1.19
N LEU A 496 -10.35 -31.40 -0.24
CA LEU A 496 -11.34 -30.36 -0.44
C LEU A 496 -10.71 -28.96 -0.54
N LEU A 497 -9.63 -28.69 0.19
CA LEU A 497 -8.84 -27.48 0.09
C LEU A 497 -8.14 -27.34 -1.26
N GLN A 498 -7.50 -28.41 -1.74
CA GLN A 498 -6.88 -28.42 -3.07
C GLN A 498 -7.92 -28.24 -4.17
N PHE A 499 -9.09 -28.84 -4.02
CA PHE A 499 -10.19 -28.65 -4.96
C PHE A 499 -10.76 -27.22 -4.91
N ALA A 500 -10.89 -26.62 -3.74
CA ALA A 500 -11.29 -25.23 -3.60
C ALA A 500 -10.33 -24.28 -4.33
N GLU A 501 -9.02 -24.50 -4.20
CA GLU A 501 -7.98 -23.75 -4.92
C GLU A 501 -8.14 -23.87 -6.45
N TRP A 502 -8.49 -25.06 -6.96
CA TRP A 502 -8.76 -25.22 -8.39
C TRP A 502 -9.98 -24.43 -8.84
N LEU A 503 -11.05 -24.44 -8.03
CA LEU A 503 -12.29 -23.71 -8.36
C LEU A 503 -12.12 -22.19 -8.28
N GLU A 504 -11.25 -21.67 -7.41
CA GLU A 504 -10.96 -20.25 -7.30
C GLU A 504 -10.28 -19.70 -8.56
N GLY A 505 -9.39 -20.48 -9.18
CA GLY A 505 -8.64 -20.10 -10.37
C GLY A 505 -7.93 -18.77 -10.24
N ASP A 506 -7.35 -18.46 -9.06
CA ASP A 506 -6.70 -17.21 -8.70
C ASP A 506 -7.61 -15.96 -8.76
N THR A 507 -8.94 -16.14 -8.71
CA THR A 507 -9.91 -15.03 -8.80
C THR A 507 -10.88 -14.96 -7.62
N GLY A 508 -11.13 -16.09 -6.95
CA GLY A 508 -12.06 -16.23 -5.84
C GLY A 508 -11.44 -16.09 -4.47
N PHE A 509 -12.23 -16.41 -3.46
CA PHE A 509 -11.79 -16.54 -2.07
C PHE A 509 -12.41 -17.80 -1.45
N ALA A 510 -11.60 -18.61 -0.77
CA ALA A 510 -12.09 -19.74 0.02
C ALA A 510 -11.98 -19.47 1.51
N THR A 511 -13.02 -19.84 2.23
CA THR A 511 -13.02 -19.86 3.69
C THR A 511 -13.37 -21.25 4.18
N VAL A 512 -12.44 -21.86 4.91
CA VAL A 512 -12.62 -23.19 5.47
C VAL A 512 -13.28 -23.09 6.80
N VAL A 513 -14.42 -23.75 6.92
CA VAL A 513 -15.28 -23.67 8.08
C VAL A 513 -15.23 -24.96 8.88
N ARG A 514 -15.02 -24.84 10.18
CA ARG A 514 -15.26 -25.88 11.16
C ARG A 514 -16.33 -25.41 12.16
N ILE A 515 -17.41 -26.17 12.28
CA ILE A 515 -18.48 -25.87 13.24
C ILE A 515 -18.33 -26.78 14.45
N LEU A 516 -18.24 -26.16 15.63
CA LEU A 516 -18.22 -26.84 16.92
C LEU A 516 -19.59 -26.71 17.57
N GLU A 517 -20.23 -27.84 17.85
CA GLU A 517 -21.51 -27.84 18.57
C GLU A 517 -21.29 -27.72 20.07
N GLY A 518 -21.87 -26.69 20.68
CA GLY A 518 -21.80 -26.44 22.09
C GLY A 518 -22.00 -25.00 22.50
N GLU A 519 -22.05 -24.78 23.80
CA GLU A 519 -22.26 -23.48 24.43
C GLU A 519 -21.35 -23.29 25.64
N GLY A 520 -21.07 -22.03 26.00
CA GLY A 520 -20.38 -21.65 27.21
C GLY A 520 -18.86 -21.48 27.11
N PRO A 521 -18.20 -21.03 28.20
CA PRO A 521 -16.79 -20.59 28.17
C PRO A 521 -15.77 -21.68 27.80
N LYS A 522 -16.09 -22.95 28.02
CA LYS A 522 -15.22 -24.08 27.68
C LYS A 522 -15.00 -24.15 26.15
N MET A 523 -15.97 -23.71 25.37
CA MET A 523 -15.90 -23.73 23.92
C MET A 523 -14.85 -22.76 23.36
N LEU A 524 -14.47 -21.73 24.12
CA LEU A 524 -13.42 -20.79 23.69
C LEU A 524 -12.07 -21.47 23.50
N LYS A 525 -11.66 -22.35 24.44
CA LYS A 525 -10.41 -23.11 24.31
C LYS A 525 -10.47 -24.07 23.12
N LEU A 526 -11.59 -24.81 23.00
CA LEU A 526 -11.78 -25.72 21.86
C LEU A 526 -11.77 -24.98 20.52
N LYS A 527 -12.34 -23.77 20.47
CA LYS A 527 -12.30 -22.91 19.29
C LYS A 527 -10.86 -22.52 18.94
N GLU A 528 -10.04 -22.10 19.91
CA GLU A 528 -8.64 -21.73 19.68
C GLU A 528 -7.80 -22.93 19.21
N GLU A 529 -8.03 -24.10 19.80
CA GLU A 529 -7.37 -25.35 19.40
C GLU A 529 -7.77 -25.75 17.97
N ALA A 530 -9.06 -25.74 17.67
CA ALA A 530 -9.59 -26.03 16.34
C ALA A 530 -9.10 -25.02 15.27
N GLU A 531 -8.96 -23.74 15.64
CA GLU A 531 -8.44 -22.72 14.72
C GLU A 531 -6.95 -22.94 14.44
N LYS A 532 -6.14 -23.33 15.43
CA LYS A 532 -4.73 -23.67 15.23
C LYS A 532 -4.57 -24.90 14.34
N GLU A 533 -5.39 -25.92 14.56
CA GLU A 533 -5.43 -27.14 13.76
C GLU A 533 -5.80 -26.82 12.31
N LEU A 534 -6.84 -26.02 12.11
CA LEU A 534 -7.30 -25.61 10.80
C LEU A 534 -6.25 -24.76 10.04
N ARG A 535 -5.57 -23.85 10.72
CA ARG A 535 -4.43 -23.10 10.14
C ARG A 535 -3.28 -24.00 9.74
N LYS A 536 -3.01 -25.04 10.52
CA LYS A 536 -1.99 -26.04 10.18
C LYS A 536 -2.39 -26.84 8.94
N ASP A 537 -3.62 -27.32 8.86
CA ASP A 537 -4.11 -28.07 7.70
C ASP A 537 -4.08 -27.25 6.41
N ILE A 538 -4.42 -25.93 6.50
CA ILE A 538 -4.32 -25.00 5.37
C ILE A 538 -2.86 -24.83 4.94
N ALA A 539 -1.94 -24.62 5.88
CA ALA A 539 -0.52 -24.47 5.59
C ALA A 539 0.09 -25.76 5.00
N ASP A 540 -0.27 -26.94 5.57
CA ASP A 540 0.20 -28.24 5.08
C ASP A 540 -0.34 -28.59 3.67
N SER A 541 -1.44 -27.95 3.26
CA SER A 541 -2.06 -28.11 1.94
C SER A 541 -1.56 -27.07 0.92
N GLU A 542 -0.67 -26.15 1.31
CA GLU A 542 -0.21 -25.00 0.51
C GLU A 542 -1.36 -24.12 -0.04
N SER A 543 -2.54 -24.17 0.62
CA SER A 543 -3.74 -23.44 0.21
C SER A 543 -3.77 -22.01 0.77
N GLU A 544 -4.34 -21.07 0.02
CA GLU A 544 -4.50 -19.66 0.43
C GLU A 544 -5.83 -19.39 1.17
N ALA A 545 -6.54 -20.44 1.61
CA ALA A 545 -7.85 -20.32 2.26
C ALA A 545 -7.80 -19.65 3.64
N PHE A 546 -8.89 -18.99 4.03
CA PHE A 546 -9.03 -18.39 5.35
C PHE A 546 -9.67 -19.37 6.35
N PRO A 547 -9.12 -19.54 7.57
CA PRO A 547 -9.72 -20.38 8.59
C PRO A 547 -10.88 -19.67 9.30
N LEU A 548 -11.98 -20.40 9.53
CA LEU A 548 -13.11 -19.94 10.31
C LEU A 548 -13.61 -21.05 11.24
N VAL A 549 -13.58 -20.84 12.54
CA VAL A 549 -14.19 -21.74 13.50
C VAL A 549 -15.39 -21.07 14.15
N LEU A 550 -16.55 -21.68 14.00
CA LEU A 550 -17.80 -21.20 14.58
C LEU A 550 -18.25 -22.13 15.69
N VAL A 551 -18.67 -21.57 16.82
CA VAL A 551 -19.32 -22.28 17.92
C VAL A 551 -20.81 -21.97 17.90
N THR A 552 -21.64 -22.98 17.81
CA THR A 552 -23.11 -22.84 17.78
C THR A 552 -23.77 -23.98 18.51
N PRO A 553 -25.01 -23.77 19.02
CA PRO A 553 -25.77 -24.83 19.69
C PRO A 553 -25.98 -26.05 18.79
N THR A 554 -26.21 -25.83 17.49
CA THR A 554 -26.40 -26.90 16.52
C THR A 554 -25.71 -26.58 15.20
N MET A 555 -25.23 -27.60 14.48
CA MET A 555 -24.61 -27.44 13.16
C MET A 555 -25.54 -26.76 12.14
N ILE A 556 -26.83 -27.03 12.20
CA ILE A 556 -27.82 -26.42 11.28
C ILE A 556 -27.90 -24.92 11.46
N GLN A 557 -27.92 -24.45 12.70
CA GLN A 557 -27.88 -23.01 13.00
C GLN A 557 -26.57 -22.39 12.54
N GLY A 558 -25.43 -23.09 12.73
CA GLY A 558 -24.14 -22.65 12.28
C GLY A 558 -24.10 -22.43 10.76
N ILE A 559 -24.53 -23.40 9.98
CA ILE A 559 -24.61 -23.29 8.51
C ILE A 559 -25.54 -22.14 8.12
N HIS A 560 -26.74 -22.08 8.69
CA HIS A 560 -27.72 -21.04 8.39
C HIS A 560 -27.21 -19.64 8.66
N THR A 561 -26.52 -19.44 9.79
CA THR A 561 -25.93 -18.15 10.16
C THR A 561 -24.80 -17.77 9.22
N LEU A 562 -23.93 -18.72 8.87
CA LEU A 562 -22.79 -18.43 7.98
C LEU A 562 -23.23 -18.08 6.58
N VAL A 563 -24.18 -18.84 6.01
CA VAL A 563 -24.67 -18.57 4.63
C VAL A 563 -25.30 -17.19 4.53
N GLN A 564 -25.99 -16.72 5.58
CA GLN A 564 -26.66 -15.40 5.55
C GLN A 564 -25.77 -14.23 5.94
N ALA A 565 -24.82 -14.43 6.84
CA ALA A 565 -24.12 -13.34 7.50
C ALA A 565 -22.62 -13.27 7.18
N TYR A 566 -22.05 -14.27 6.52
CA TYR A 566 -20.64 -14.27 6.22
C TYR A 566 -20.32 -13.42 5.00
N GLY A 567 -19.50 -12.42 5.22
CA GLY A 567 -19.02 -11.50 4.18
C GLY A 567 -18.73 -10.11 4.73
N ILE A 568 -18.11 -9.28 3.92
CA ILE A 568 -17.83 -7.87 4.23
C ILE A 568 -18.09 -7.04 2.96
N GLY A 569 -19.12 -6.20 3.01
CA GLY A 569 -19.49 -5.35 1.86
C GLY A 569 -19.87 -6.16 0.61
N PRO A 570 -19.18 -5.95 -0.53
CA PRO A 570 -19.46 -6.68 -1.77
C PRO A 570 -19.00 -8.14 -1.74
N LEU A 571 -18.12 -8.52 -0.80
CA LEU A 571 -17.65 -9.89 -0.66
C LEU A 571 -18.65 -10.71 0.16
N LYS A 572 -19.57 -11.39 -0.52
CA LYS A 572 -20.57 -12.28 0.08
C LYS A 572 -20.35 -13.70 -0.43
N VAL A 573 -20.64 -14.68 0.40
CA VAL A 573 -20.63 -16.09 -0.02
C VAL A 573 -21.70 -16.32 -1.09
N ASN A 574 -21.27 -16.94 -2.16
CA ASN A 574 -22.17 -17.40 -3.23
C ASN A 574 -22.10 -18.91 -3.47
N THR A 575 -21.09 -19.61 -2.94
CA THR A 575 -20.86 -21.02 -3.24
C THR A 575 -20.46 -21.79 -1.99
N ILE A 576 -21.09 -22.93 -1.78
CA ILE A 576 -20.82 -23.85 -0.67
C ILE A 576 -20.18 -25.10 -1.23
N LEU A 577 -19.03 -25.48 -0.67
CA LEU A 577 -18.28 -26.66 -1.05
C LEU A 577 -18.31 -27.70 0.09
N LEU A 578 -18.72 -28.90 -0.23
CA LEU A 578 -18.90 -30.03 0.69
C LEU A 578 -18.24 -31.30 0.15
N ASN A 579 -17.89 -32.22 1.07
CA ASN A 579 -17.55 -33.59 0.69
C ASN A 579 -18.81 -34.43 0.57
N TRP A 580 -18.83 -35.42 -0.38
CA TRP A 580 -19.80 -36.47 -0.40
C TRP A 580 -19.53 -37.47 0.72
N PHE A 581 -20.58 -38.23 1.15
CA PHE A 581 -20.44 -39.26 2.17
C PHE A 581 -19.62 -40.45 1.65
N GLU A 582 -18.77 -41.00 2.51
CA GLU A 582 -18.30 -42.38 2.34
C GLU A 582 -19.30 -43.33 2.99
N HIS A 583 -19.46 -44.50 2.33
CA HIS A 583 -20.38 -45.53 2.77
C HIS A 583 -19.82 -46.27 3.97
N GLU A 584 -20.43 -46.10 5.16
CA GLU A 584 -20.45 -47.15 6.17
C GLU A 584 -21.72 -47.98 6.04
N PRO A 585 -21.65 -49.34 5.97
CA PRO A 585 -22.79 -50.20 5.79
C PRO A 585 -23.55 -50.39 7.14
N THR A 586 -24.30 -49.40 7.60
CA THR A 586 -25.10 -49.53 8.85
C THR A 586 -26.51 -49.00 8.69
N ALA A 587 -27.45 -49.62 9.43
CA ALA A 587 -28.91 -49.38 9.40
C ALA A 587 -29.41 -47.95 9.69
N LYS A 588 -28.52 -46.97 9.88
CA LYS A 588 -28.85 -45.57 10.08
C LYS A 588 -28.73 -44.70 8.79
N ARG A 589 -28.56 -45.34 7.66
CA ARG A 589 -28.26 -44.73 6.34
C ARG A 589 -29.29 -43.67 5.92
N GLY A 590 -30.56 -43.99 5.90
CA GLY A 590 -31.62 -43.09 5.42
C GLY A 590 -31.80 -41.80 6.25
N ILE A 591 -31.47 -41.79 7.55
CA ILE A 591 -31.60 -40.60 8.39
C ILE A 591 -30.47 -39.59 8.09
N ARG A 592 -29.23 -40.08 7.87
CA ARG A 592 -28.09 -39.22 7.54
C ARG A 592 -28.24 -38.54 6.17
N GLU A 593 -28.73 -39.27 5.18
CA GLU A 593 -29.01 -38.75 3.82
C GLU A 593 -30.10 -37.67 3.85
N ILE A 594 -31.18 -37.89 4.58
CA ILE A 594 -32.26 -36.92 4.76
C ILE A 594 -31.74 -35.65 5.47
N LEU A 595 -30.89 -35.79 6.49
CA LEU A 595 -30.31 -34.66 7.20
C LEU A 595 -29.34 -33.87 6.32
N TYR A 596 -28.54 -34.55 5.49
CA TYR A 596 -27.62 -33.93 4.55
C TYR A 596 -28.39 -33.16 3.46
N GLY A 597 -29.31 -33.81 2.79
CA GLY A 597 -30.15 -33.14 1.81
C GLY A 597 -30.95 -31.95 2.37
N ARG A 598 -31.37 -32.01 3.63
CA ARG A 598 -32.03 -30.89 4.29
C ARG A 598 -31.04 -29.69 4.50
N ARG A 599 -29.80 -29.97 4.80
CA ARG A 599 -28.76 -28.93 4.95
C ARG A 599 -28.45 -28.28 3.61
N ILE A 600 -28.24 -29.06 2.57
CA ILE A 600 -28.05 -28.60 1.20
C ILE A 600 -29.23 -27.75 0.74
N LYS A 601 -30.46 -28.21 0.94
CA LYS A 601 -31.67 -27.50 0.56
C LYS A 601 -31.80 -26.16 1.28
N THR A 602 -31.39 -26.08 2.52
CA THR A 602 -31.42 -24.81 3.28
C THR A 602 -30.46 -23.80 2.67
N ALA A 603 -29.24 -24.21 2.40
CA ALA A 603 -28.21 -23.36 1.79
C ALA A 603 -28.60 -22.90 0.38
N PHE A 604 -29.12 -23.81 -0.45
CA PHE A 604 -29.61 -23.52 -1.77
C PHE A 604 -30.75 -22.49 -1.76
N ARG A 605 -31.72 -22.64 -0.86
CA ARG A 605 -32.85 -21.68 -0.72
C ARG A 605 -32.40 -20.27 -0.28
N LEU A 606 -31.22 -20.16 0.29
CA LEU A 606 -30.60 -18.89 0.68
C LEU A 606 -29.76 -18.25 -0.45
N GLY A 607 -29.84 -18.81 -1.67
CA GLY A 607 -29.19 -18.26 -2.86
C GLY A 607 -27.73 -18.68 -3.05
N SER A 608 -27.25 -19.73 -2.35
CA SER A 608 -25.88 -20.22 -2.57
C SER A 608 -25.85 -21.41 -3.53
N HIS A 609 -24.91 -21.39 -4.46
CA HIS A 609 -24.57 -22.57 -5.27
C HIS A 609 -24.02 -23.68 -4.38
N ILE A 610 -24.28 -24.91 -4.72
CA ILE A 610 -23.83 -26.07 -3.97
C ILE A 610 -22.92 -26.92 -4.84
N ILE A 611 -21.72 -27.17 -4.35
CA ILE A 611 -20.76 -28.07 -4.96
C ILE A 611 -20.44 -29.19 -3.96
N VAL A 612 -20.57 -30.43 -4.40
CA VAL A 612 -20.30 -31.62 -3.57
C VAL A 612 -19.25 -32.48 -4.25
N LEU A 613 -18.10 -32.61 -3.61
CA LEU A 613 -16.97 -33.37 -4.14
C LEU A 613 -17.03 -34.83 -3.69
N LYS A 614 -17.13 -35.77 -4.62
CA LYS A 614 -16.92 -37.19 -4.41
C LYS A 614 -15.45 -37.50 -4.71
N THR A 615 -14.73 -37.90 -3.69
CA THR A 615 -13.34 -38.32 -3.82
C THR A 615 -13.12 -39.67 -3.14
N ASP A 616 -12.24 -40.44 -3.71
CA ASP A 616 -11.66 -41.59 -3.09
C ASP A 616 -10.12 -41.49 -3.13
N GLU A 617 -9.43 -42.16 -2.27
CA GLU A 617 -7.98 -42.01 -2.11
C GLU A 617 -7.22 -42.49 -3.34
N GLU A 618 -7.64 -43.62 -3.91
CA GLU A 618 -7.00 -44.23 -5.06
C GLU A 618 -7.15 -43.33 -6.31
N GLU A 619 -8.35 -42.80 -6.52
CA GLU A 619 -8.64 -41.89 -7.63
C GLU A 619 -7.89 -40.56 -7.50
N TRP A 620 -7.74 -40.05 -6.28
CA TRP A 620 -6.99 -38.80 -6.03
C TRP A 620 -5.49 -38.98 -6.31
N GLU A 621 -4.88 -40.08 -5.88
CA GLU A 621 -3.48 -40.37 -6.17
C GLU A 621 -3.26 -40.69 -7.65
N ARG A 622 -4.23 -41.36 -8.30
CA ARG A 622 -4.20 -41.58 -9.75
C ARG A 622 -4.24 -40.24 -10.52
N LEU A 623 -5.07 -39.28 -10.11
CA LEU A 623 -5.11 -37.97 -10.72
C LEU A 623 -3.77 -37.25 -10.61
N LYS A 624 -3.10 -37.32 -9.46
CA LYS A 624 -1.78 -36.71 -9.28
C LYS A 624 -0.70 -37.28 -10.20
N ALA A 625 -0.83 -38.55 -10.54
CA ALA A 625 0.10 -39.22 -11.45
C ALA A 625 -0.06 -38.81 -12.91
N ILE A 626 -1.19 -38.25 -13.32
CA ILE A 626 -1.46 -37.77 -14.68
C ILE A 626 -0.85 -36.37 -14.88
N PRO A 627 0.00 -36.16 -15.91
CA PRO A 627 0.49 -34.83 -16.25
C PRO A 627 -0.65 -33.84 -16.52
N ALA A 628 -0.49 -32.58 -16.14
CA ALA A 628 -1.54 -31.56 -16.25
C ALA A 628 -2.12 -31.46 -17.69
N GLN A 629 -1.27 -31.52 -18.69
CA GLN A 629 -1.64 -31.42 -20.11
C GLN A 629 -2.40 -32.65 -20.65
N GLU A 630 -2.32 -33.81 -19.98
CA GLU A 630 -3.06 -35.01 -20.34
C GLU A 630 -4.37 -35.14 -19.57
N ARG A 631 -4.63 -34.24 -18.60
CA ARG A 631 -5.85 -34.24 -17.82
C ARG A 631 -7.01 -33.75 -18.68
N ARG A 632 -8.16 -34.33 -18.47
CA ARG A 632 -9.40 -33.94 -19.13
C ARG A 632 -10.51 -33.76 -18.12
N ILE A 633 -11.29 -32.70 -18.28
CA ILE A 633 -12.47 -32.35 -17.48
C ILE A 633 -13.71 -32.58 -18.33
N ASP A 634 -14.61 -33.45 -17.90
CA ASP A 634 -15.89 -33.68 -18.55
C ASP A 634 -16.96 -32.84 -17.84
N VAL A 635 -17.71 -32.04 -18.59
CA VAL A 635 -18.84 -31.23 -18.13
C VAL A 635 -20.10 -31.77 -18.78
N TRP A 636 -20.99 -32.36 -17.97
CA TRP A 636 -22.29 -32.83 -18.44
C TRP A 636 -23.29 -31.67 -18.50
N TRP A 637 -23.83 -31.39 -19.67
CA TRP A 637 -24.53 -30.16 -20.03
C TRP A 637 -26.00 -30.38 -20.31
N TRP A 638 -26.91 -29.81 -19.50
CA TRP A 638 -28.36 -29.83 -19.71
C TRP A 638 -28.95 -28.48 -20.11
N ASP A 639 -28.12 -27.50 -20.43
CA ASP A 639 -28.51 -26.13 -20.80
C ASP A 639 -29.35 -25.42 -19.72
N ASP A 640 -28.94 -25.57 -18.48
CA ASP A 640 -29.52 -24.95 -17.30
C ASP A 640 -28.46 -24.16 -16.51
N ALA A 641 -28.89 -23.44 -15.48
CA ALA A 641 -28.02 -22.66 -14.62
C ALA A 641 -26.82 -23.47 -14.04
N SER A 642 -27.05 -24.77 -13.75
CA SER A 642 -26.00 -25.65 -13.25
C SER A 642 -24.95 -25.96 -14.34
N SER A 643 -25.39 -26.07 -15.59
CA SER A 643 -24.53 -26.27 -16.76
C SER A 643 -23.61 -25.06 -16.99
N HIS A 644 -24.18 -23.84 -16.93
CA HIS A 644 -23.40 -22.61 -17.06
C HIS A 644 -22.35 -22.48 -15.94
N LEU A 645 -22.74 -22.72 -14.70
CA LEU A 645 -21.82 -22.70 -13.55
C LEU A 645 -20.72 -23.76 -13.72
N MET A 646 -21.05 -25.01 -14.10
CA MET A 646 -20.06 -26.07 -14.27
C MET A 646 -19.04 -25.74 -15.35
N LEU A 647 -19.45 -25.16 -16.47
CA LEU A 647 -18.53 -24.74 -17.53
C LEU A 647 -17.56 -23.66 -17.05
N LEU A 648 -18.08 -22.66 -16.31
CA LEU A 648 -17.23 -21.62 -15.71
C LEU A 648 -16.24 -22.21 -14.71
N LEU A 649 -16.69 -23.10 -13.83
CA LEU A 649 -15.84 -23.75 -12.83
C LEU A 649 -14.76 -24.64 -13.50
N ALA A 650 -15.11 -25.35 -14.58
CA ALA A 650 -14.15 -26.12 -15.37
C ALA A 650 -13.08 -25.19 -15.97
N TYR A 651 -13.47 -24.05 -16.54
CA TYR A 651 -12.54 -23.04 -17.04
C TYR A 651 -11.64 -22.49 -15.93
N LEU A 652 -12.19 -22.10 -14.76
CA LEU A 652 -11.41 -21.62 -13.64
C LEU A 652 -10.42 -22.68 -13.14
N THR A 653 -10.82 -23.95 -13.14
CA THR A 653 -9.93 -25.08 -12.79
C THR A 653 -8.72 -25.13 -13.73
N THR A 654 -8.88 -24.93 -15.03
CA THR A 654 -7.76 -24.96 -15.99
C THR A 654 -6.79 -23.80 -15.84
N ARG A 655 -7.16 -22.73 -15.15
CA ARG A 655 -6.25 -21.63 -14.81
C ARG A 655 -5.27 -21.97 -13.70
N ASN A 656 -5.60 -22.93 -12.86
CA ASN A 656 -4.71 -23.37 -11.80
C ASN A 656 -3.50 -24.11 -12.39
N LYS A 657 -2.31 -23.89 -11.81
CA LYS A 657 -1.03 -24.52 -12.24
C LYS A 657 -1.10 -26.03 -12.36
N ASN A 658 -1.93 -26.69 -11.53
CA ASN A 658 -2.09 -28.14 -11.53
C ASN A 658 -2.94 -28.65 -12.72
N TRP A 659 -3.64 -27.76 -13.40
CA TRP A 659 -4.54 -28.08 -14.52
C TRP A 659 -4.18 -27.31 -15.80
N GLN A 660 -3.07 -26.62 -15.80
CA GLN A 660 -2.67 -25.79 -16.94
C GLN A 660 -2.42 -26.67 -18.18
N GLY A 661 -3.21 -26.42 -19.23
CA GLY A 661 -3.18 -27.21 -20.47
C GLY A 661 -4.13 -28.42 -20.48
N ALA A 662 -4.94 -28.63 -19.42
CA ALA A 662 -5.99 -29.66 -19.41
C ALA A 662 -7.13 -29.31 -20.39
N GLY A 663 -7.65 -30.31 -21.08
CA GLY A 663 -8.78 -30.16 -22.00
C GLY A 663 -10.13 -30.18 -21.28
N ILE A 664 -11.08 -29.36 -21.74
CA ILE A 664 -12.47 -29.38 -21.27
C ILE A 664 -13.30 -30.03 -22.38
N ARG A 665 -14.10 -31.05 -22.03
CA ARG A 665 -15.08 -31.67 -22.92
C ARG A 665 -16.48 -31.47 -22.38
N VAL A 666 -17.39 -30.95 -23.21
CA VAL A 666 -18.78 -30.69 -22.84
C VAL A 666 -19.67 -31.72 -23.48
N LEU A 667 -20.35 -32.53 -22.67
CA LEU A 667 -21.19 -33.68 -23.06
C LEU A 667 -22.65 -33.29 -22.92
N ALA A 668 -23.35 -33.08 -24.05
CA ALA A 668 -24.77 -32.70 -24.06
C ALA A 668 -25.66 -33.89 -24.40
N PRO A 669 -26.60 -34.30 -23.52
CA PRO A 669 -27.60 -35.31 -23.84
C PRO A 669 -28.54 -34.84 -24.98
N SER A 670 -28.76 -35.67 -25.98
CA SER A 670 -29.74 -35.43 -27.05
C SER A 670 -30.74 -36.56 -27.10
N PHE A 671 -32.03 -36.25 -27.29
CA PHE A 671 -33.10 -37.23 -27.49
C PHE A 671 -33.22 -37.64 -28.96
N ASP A 672 -32.88 -36.74 -29.85
CA ASP A 672 -32.85 -36.94 -31.27
C ASP A 672 -31.43 -37.21 -31.77
N HIS A 673 -31.30 -37.81 -32.94
CA HIS A 673 -29.96 -37.97 -33.53
C HIS A 673 -29.38 -36.60 -33.81
N PRO A 674 -28.14 -36.32 -33.34
CA PRO A 674 -27.50 -35.03 -33.56
C PRO A 674 -27.40 -34.74 -35.07
N THR A 675 -27.90 -33.60 -35.47
CA THR A 675 -27.73 -33.09 -36.86
C THR A 675 -26.55 -32.14 -36.89
N GLU A 676 -26.04 -31.85 -38.07
CA GLU A 676 -24.90 -30.94 -38.25
C GLU A 676 -25.28 -29.52 -37.73
N ASP A 677 -26.54 -29.09 -37.93
CA ASP A 677 -27.08 -27.82 -37.45
C ASP A 677 -27.14 -27.74 -35.91
N THR A 678 -27.58 -28.82 -35.24
CA THR A 678 -27.62 -28.85 -33.77
C THR A 678 -26.22 -28.82 -33.17
N MET A 679 -25.27 -29.51 -33.80
CA MET A 679 -23.86 -29.46 -33.38
C MET A 679 -23.23 -28.05 -33.61
N ALA A 680 -23.56 -27.40 -34.75
CA ALA A 680 -23.08 -26.07 -35.03
C ALA A 680 -23.64 -25.03 -34.03
N ALA A 681 -24.94 -25.13 -33.70
CA ALA A 681 -25.56 -24.28 -32.70
C ALA A 681 -24.94 -24.45 -31.30
N PHE A 682 -24.65 -25.69 -30.91
CA PHE A 682 -23.97 -25.97 -29.64
C PHE A 682 -22.54 -25.46 -29.60
N ARG A 683 -21.76 -25.63 -30.68
CA ARG A 683 -20.45 -25.05 -30.83
C ARG A 683 -20.45 -23.52 -30.74
N GLN A 684 -21.40 -22.87 -31.42
CA GLN A 684 -21.58 -21.44 -31.38
C GLN A 684 -21.85 -20.94 -29.94
N LYS A 685 -22.61 -21.68 -29.15
CA LYS A 685 -22.89 -21.34 -27.75
C LYS A 685 -21.64 -21.37 -26.89
N LEU A 686 -20.77 -22.36 -27.08
CA LEU A 686 -19.46 -22.44 -26.38
C LEU A 686 -18.49 -21.35 -26.84
N GLU A 687 -18.50 -21.01 -28.14
CA GLU A 687 -17.73 -19.90 -28.69
C GLU A 687 -18.17 -18.55 -28.09
N ASN A 688 -19.47 -18.34 -27.95
CA ASN A 688 -20.04 -17.12 -27.32
C ASN A 688 -19.61 -17.01 -25.84
N ALA A 689 -19.59 -18.13 -25.11
CA ALA A 689 -19.08 -18.19 -23.75
C ALA A 689 -17.56 -17.91 -23.65
N ARG A 690 -16.84 -17.91 -24.78
CA ARG A 690 -15.38 -17.66 -24.87
C ARG A 690 -14.54 -18.64 -24.05
N ILE A 691 -15.03 -19.87 -23.89
CA ILE A 691 -14.36 -20.96 -23.21
C ILE A 691 -13.97 -22.02 -24.24
N ASP A 692 -12.66 -22.33 -24.31
CA ASP A 692 -12.16 -23.37 -25.20
C ASP A 692 -12.55 -24.74 -24.66
N ALA A 693 -13.54 -25.38 -25.30
CA ALA A 693 -14.09 -26.65 -24.88
C ALA A 693 -14.55 -27.49 -26.08
N GLU A 694 -14.35 -28.80 -26.04
CA GLU A 694 -14.76 -29.73 -27.07
C GLU A 694 -16.22 -30.14 -26.88
N PRO A 695 -17.17 -29.75 -27.78
CA PRO A 695 -18.54 -30.17 -27.68
C PRO A 695 -18.75 -31.59 -28.23
N GLU A 696 -19.48 -32.41 -27.46
CA GLU A 696 -19.89 -33.72 -27.86
C GLU A 696 -21.35 -33.99 -27.50
N MET A 697 -22.17 -34.46 -28.46
CA MET A 697 -23.60 -34.76 -28.21
C MET A 697 -23.78 -36.24 -28.00
N VAL A 698 -24.41 -36.62 -26.90
CA VAL A 698 -24.65 -38.00 -26.52
C VAL A 698 -26.10 -38.38 -26.79
N PHE A 699 -26.32 -39.19 -27.86
CA PHE A 699 -27.64 -39.62 -28.25
C PHE A 699 -28.27 -40.60 -27.24
N ASN A 700 -29.53 -40.40 -26.89
CA ASN A 700 -30.30 -41.22 -25.97
C ASN A 700 -29.56 -41.53 -24.66
N ALA A 701 -29.03 -40.45 -24.05
CA ALA A 701 -28.19 -40.58 -22.85
C ALA A 701 -28.96 -41.24 -21.69
N LYS A 702 -28.34 -42.29 -21.14
CA LYS A 702 -28.80 -43.02 -19.94
C LYS A 702 -27.71 -42.94 -18.86
N PRO A 703 -27.96 -43.26 -17.62
CA PRO A 703 -26.93 -43.29 -16.60
C PRO A 703 -25.69 -44.14 -16.97
N SER A 704 -25.90 -45.29 -17.64
CA SER A 704 -24.80 -46.13 -18.15
C SER A 704 -23.94 -45.41 -19.20
N ASN A 705 -24.52 -44.54 -20.01
CA ASN A 705 -23.76 -43.73 -20.97
C ASN A 705 -22.88 -42.71 -20.25
N VAL A 706 -23.42 -42.04 -19.22
CA VAL A 706 -22.64 -41.07 -18.42
C VAL A 706 -21.38 -41.74 -17.86
N ILE A 707 -21.53 -42.92 -17.26
CA ILE A 707 -20.44 -43.72 -16.76
C ILE A 707 -19.48 -44.13 -17.89
N GLY A 708 -20.01 -44.61 -19.01
CA GLY A 708 -19.22 -45.11 -20.13
C GLY A 708 -18.35 -44.03 -20.79
N TYR A 709 -18.94 -42.87 -21.05
CA TYR A 709 -18.22 -41.68 -21.65
C TYR A 709 -17.18 -41.08 -20.72
N SER A 710 -17.42 -41.02 -19.42
CA SER A 710 -16.53 -40.42 -18.45
C SER A 710 -15.57 -41.39 -17.77
N LYS A 711 -15.58 -42.67 -18.14
CA LYS A 711 -14.69 -43.72 -17.57
C LYS A 711 -13.25 -43.51 -17.94
N GLY A 712 -12.60 -42.69 -18.05
CA GLY A 712 -11.18 -42.46 -18.37
C GLY A 712 -10.81 -40.99 -18.29
N THR A 713 -11.77 -40.18 -17.89
CA THR A 713 -11.53 -38.77 -17.67
C THR A 713 -10.90 -38.53 -16.31
N SER A 714 -10.24 -37.39 -16.16
CA SER A 714 -9.55 -37.03 -14.92
C SER A 714 -10.48 -36.49 -13.88
N PHE A 715 -11.52 -35.74 -14.33
CA PHE A 715 -12.50 -35.07 -13.48
C PHE A 715 -13.83 -34.91 -14.19
N VAL A 716 -14.95 -35.03 -13.44
CA VAL A 716 -16.31 -34.90 -13.97
C VAL A 716 -17.08 -33.85 -13.20
N PHE A 717 -17.69 -32.91 -13.90
CA PHE A 717 -18.77 -32.06 -13.37
C PHE A 717 -20.12 -32.63 -13.81
N LEU A 718 -20.98 -32.89 -12.82
CA LEU A 718 -22.31 -33.46 -13.06
C LEU A 718 -23.38 -32.63 -12.32
N PRO A 719 -24.44 -32.18 -12.94
CA PRO A 719 -25.49 -31.46 -12.24
C PRO A 719 -26.32 -32.46 -11.41
N PHE A 720 -26.91 -32.00 -10.32
CA PHE A 720 -27.85 -32.73 -9.52
C PHE A 720 -29.06 -31.87 -9.13
N ARG A 721 -30.17 -32.52 -8.69
CA ARG A 721 -31.38 -31.84 -8.24
C ARG A 721 -31.76 -32.34 -6.84
N LEU A 722 -32.66 -31.60 -6.20
CA LEU A 722 -33.24 -31.98 -4.91
C LEU A 722 -34.71 -32.36 -5.06
N LYS A 723 -35.03 -33.67 -4.98
CA LYS A 723 -36.39 -34.16 -4.95
C LYS A 723 -36.81 -34.33 -3.48
N GLY A 724 -37.55 -33.37 -2.96
CA GLY A 724 -37.80 -33.29 -1.52
C GLY A 724 -36.52 -32.89 -0.75
N ASN A 725 -35.93 -33.82 -0.03
CA ASN A 725 -34.66 -33.69 0.64
C ASN A 725 -33.59 -34.70 0.13
N GLN A 726 -33.92 -35.39 -0.96
CA GLN A 726 -33.00 -36.41 -1.51
C GLN A 726 -32.30 -35.84 -2.73
N PRO A 727 -30.97 -35.90 -2.81
CA PRO A 727 -30.21 -35.60 -4.01
C PRO A 727 -30.49 -36.64 -5.10
N VAL A 728 -30.84 -36.17 -6.28
CA VAL A 728 -31.10 -37.06 -7.44
C VAL A 728 -30.24 -36.62 -8.63
N ASP A 729 -29.89 -37.59 -9.45
CA ASP A 729 -29.18 -37.38 -10.70
C ASP A 729 -30.10 -36.71 -11.75
N PRO A 730 -29.60 -36.29 -12.89
CA PRO A 730 -30.44 -35.72 -13.97
C PRO A 730 -31.51 -36.64 -14.50
N PHE A 731 -31.44 -37.95 -14.20
CA PHE A 731 -32.41 -38.97 -14.61
C PHE A 731 -33.39 -39.34 -13.49
N ASP A 732 -33.51 -38.49 -12.45
CA ASP A 732 -34.40 -38.67 -11.27
C ASP A 732 -34.09 -39.89 -10.41
N ARG A 733 -32.86 -40.43 -10.45
CA ARG A 733 -32.44 -41.54 -9.59
C ARG A 733 -31.61 -40.99 -8.42
N PRO A 734 -31.52 -41.74 -7.31
CA PRO A 734 -30.59 -41.40 -6.25
C PRO A 734 -29.14 -41.24 -6.75
N VAL A 735 -28.51 -40.13 -6.44
CA VAL A 735 -27.17 -39.80 -6.94
C VAL A 735 -26.12 -40.88 -6.64
N GLU A 736 -26.25 -41.63 -5.53
CA GLU A 736 -25.34 -42.67 -5.14
C GLU A 736 -25.15 -43.72 -6.24
N GLN A 737 -26.21 -44.04 -6.99
CA GLN A 737 -26.17 -45.08 -8.01
C GLN A 737 -25.25 -44.74 -9.18
N ILE A 738 -25.12 -43.45 -9.51
CA ILE A 738 -24.26 -43.02 -10.60
C ILE A 738 -22.83 -42.73 -10.11
N LEU A 739 -22.69 -42.23 -8.86
CA LEU A 739 -21.40 -41.86 -8.29
C LEU A 739 -20.47 -43.04 -8.03
N THR A 740 -21.02 -44.24 -7.81
CA THR A 740 -20.23 -45.43 -7.47
C THR A 740 -19.23 -45.78 -8.60
N ASP A 741 -19.64 -45.62 -9.85
CA ASP A 741 -18.87 -46.04 -11.02
C ASP A 741 -18.23 -44.83 -11.76
N LEU A 742 -18.41 -43.59 -11.30
CA LEU A 742 -17.78 -42.41 -11.86
C LEU A 742 -16.41 -42.16 -11.22
N PRO A 743 -15.44 -41.63 -11.98
CA PRO A 743 -14.16 -41.16 -11.42
C PRO A 743 -14.36 -39.95 -10.49
N LEU A 744 -13.30 -39.22 -10.18
CA LEU A 744 -13.37 -38.02 -9.39
C LEU A 744 -14.46 -37.05 -9.90
N THR A 745 -15.48 -36.81 -9.08
CA THR A 745 -16.71 -36.12 -9.55
C THR A 745 -17.12 -35.00 -8.61
N ALA A 746 -17.44 -33.83 -9.19
CA ALA A 746 -18.13 -32.75 -8.49
C ALA A 746 -19.59 -32.68 -8.94
N LEU A 747 -20.50 -32.83 -7.97
CA LEU A 747 -21.91 -32.56 -8.17
C LEU A 747 -22.19 -31.09 -7.98
N VAL A 748 -22.91 -30.47 -8.91
CA VAL A 748 -23.18 -29.04 -8.92
C VAL A 748 -24.68 -28.75 -8.98
N LEU A 749 -25.13 -27.81 -8.13
CA LEU A 749 -26.47 -27.26 -8.12
C LEU A 749 -26.41 -25.74 -8.04
N ALA A 750 -26.71 -25.06 -9.11
CA ALA A 750 -26.71 -23.60 -9.17
C ALA A 750 -28.02 -23.03 -8.60
N ALA A 751 -27.87 -22.01 -7.74
CA ALA A 751 -29.01 -21.29 -7.17
C ALA A 751 -29.48 -20.16 -8.07
N GLU A 752 -28.58 -19.57 -8.83
CA GLU A 752 -28.83 -18.50 -9.79
C GLU A 752 -28.12 -18.83 -11.11
N ASP A 753 -28.63 -18.29 -12.21
CA ASP A 753 -27.97 -18.44 -13.51
C ASP A 753 -26.79 -17.50 -13.65
N ILE A 754 -25.74 -17.97 -14.33
CA ILE A 754 -24.53 -17.19 -14.59
C ILE A 754 -24.52 -16.87 -16.09
N GLU A 755 -24.59 -15.59 -16.42
CA GLU A 755 -24.52 -15.11 -17.79
C GLU A 755 -23.08 -15.20 -18.34
N LEU A 756 -22.77 -16.32 -19.00
CA LEU A 756 -21.45 -16.53 -19.61
C LEU A 756 -21.22 -15.64 -20.84
N GLU A 757 -22.32 -15.27 -21.51
CA GLU A 757 -22.32 -14.45 -22.73
C GLU A 757 -22.45 -12.95 -22.47
N ALA A 758 -22.52 -12.52 -21.20
CA ALA A 758 -22.71 -11.12 -20.84
C ALA A 758 -21.76 -10.17 -21.58
N GLU A 759 -22.31 -9.17 -22.24
CA GLU A 759 -21.58 -8.13 -22.95
C GLU A 759 -21.31 -6.90 -22.02
N PRO A 760 -20.37 -6.01 -22.36
CA PRO A 760 -20.13 -4.79 -21.57
C PRO A 760 -21.35 -3.85 -21.51
N GLU A 761 -22.24 -3.94 -22.51
CA GLU A 761 -23.47 -3.18 -22.61
C GLU A 761 -24.64 -3.79 -21.82
N ASP A 762 -24.45 -4.94 -21.19
CA ASP A 762 -25.46 -5.61 -20.34
C ASP A 762 -25.38 -5.09 -18.90
N GLY A 763 -26.36 -5.44 -18.10
CA GLY A 763 -26.45 -5.10 -16.69
C GLY A 763 -27.19 -3.80 -16.38
N LYS A 764 -27.34 -3.52 -15.09
CA LYS A 764 -28.17 -2.41 -14.58
C LYS A 764 -27.80 -1.03 -15.09
N VAL A 765 -26.53 -0.77 -15.34
CA VAL A 765 -26.05 0.53 -15.84
C VAL A 765 -26.50 0.75 -17.28
N ALA A 766 -26.39 -0.29 -18.10
CA ALA A 766 -26.87 -0.25 -19.48
C ALA A 766 -28.38 -0.11 -19.56
N GLU A 767 -29.13 -0.82 -18.71
CA GLU A 767 -30.58 -0.69 -18.61
C GLU A 767 -31.01 0.73 -18.21
N ILE A 768 -30.29 1.36 -17.26
CA ILE A 768 -30.53 2.75 -16.85
C ILE A 768 -30.19 3.72 -17.98
N ALA A 769 -29.11 3.51 -18.69
CA ALA A 769 -28.70 4.34 -19.83
C ALA A 769 -29.73 4.23 -20.96
N ALA A 770 -30.14 3.01 -21.30
CA ALA A 770 -31.15 2.75 -22.32
C ALA A 770 -32.53 3.36 -21.94
N ALA A 771 -32.91 3.28 -20.68
CA ALA A 771 -34.13 3.91 -20.18
C ALA A 771 -34.07 5.45 -20.24
N ALA A 772 -32.87 6.03 -19.92
CA ALA A 772 -32.63 7.47 -20.03
C ALA A 772 -32.70 7.96 -21.49
N ASP A 773 -32.12 7.22 -22.42
CA ASP A 773 -32.17 7.51 -23.85
C ASP A 773 -33.63 7.41 -24.38
N ALA A 774 -34.36 6.38 -23.94
CA ALA A 774 -35.75 6.23 -24.28
C ALA A 774 -36.64 7.38 -23.75
N LEU A 775 -36.33 7.89 -22.56
CA LEU A 775 -36.97 9.07 -21.97
C LEU A 775 -36.69 10.33 -22.81
N ALA A 776 -35.39 10.59 -23.11
CA ALA A 776 -35.04 11.74 -23.94
C ALA A 776 -35.68 11.74 -25.31
N ASP A 777 -35.76 10.57 -25.96
CA ASP A 777 -36.49 10.41 -27.23
C ASP A 777 -38.01 10.63 -27.09
N ALA A 778 -38.61 10.13 -26.01
CA ALA A 778 -40.02 10.33 -25.74
C ALA A 778 -40.36 11.81 -25.45
N GLU A 779 -39.53 12.52 -24.68
CA GLU A 779 -39.66 13.96 -24.41
C GLU A 779 -39.53 14.80 -25.69
N LYS A 780 -38.57 14.47 -26.55
CA LYS A 780 -38.41 15.17 -27.84
C LYS A 780 -39.62 14.96 -28.75
N ARG A 781 -40.23 13.77 -28.79
CA ARG A 781 -41.45 13.49 -29.52
C ARG A 781 -42.65 14.18 -28.91
N MET A 782 -42.72 14.28 -27.58
CA MET A 782 -43.75 15.04 -26.87
C MET A 782 -43.69 16.53 -27.21
N GLN A 783 -42.53 17.16 -27.14
CA GLN A 783 -42.33 18.58 -27.48
C GLN A 783 -42.72 18.87 -28.94
N THR A 784 -42.36 17.97 -29.88
CA THR A 784 -42.74 18.11 -31.29
C THR A 784 -44.21 17.99 -31.46
N ALA A 785 -44.86 17.02 -30.86
CA ALA A 785 -46.32 16.81 -30.97
C ALA A 785 -47.12 17.91 -30.24
N GLU A 786 -46.58 18.50 -29.19
CA GLU A 786 -47.16 19.64 -28.49
C GLU A 786 -47.18 20.90 -29.38
N LYS A 787 -46.02 21.18 -30.01
CA LYS A 787 -45.89 22.27 -30.97
C LYS A 787 -46.82 22.11 -32.21
N ASP A 788 -46.94 20.90 -32.72
CA ASP A 788 -47.84 20.60 -33.81
C ASP A 788 -49.32 20.79 -33.39
N ALA A 789 -49.69 20.42 -32.17
CA ALA A 789 -51.02 20.62 -31.62
C ALA A 789 -51.36 22.11 -31.42
N GLU A 790 -50.42 22.90 -30.88
CA GLU A 790 -50.57 24.36 -30.76
C GLU A 790 -50.72 25.01 -32.13
N THR A 791 -49.91 24.62 -33.12
CA THR A 791 -50.00 25.14 -34.50
C THR A 791 -51.35 24.82 -35.14
N ALA A 792 -51.80 23.59 -34.98
CA ALA A 792 -53.11 23.16 -35.52
C ALA A 792 -54.27 23.84 -34.80
N ALA A 793 -54.20 24.01 -33.49
CA ALA A 793 -55.19 24.77 -32.71
C ALA A 793 -55.24 26.24 -33.11
N ALA A 794 -54.11 26.88 -33.32
CA ALA A 794 -54.02 28.27 -33.81
C ALA A 794 -54.64 28.40 -35.22
N ALA A 795 -54.36 27.42 -36.11
CA ALA A 795 -54.99 27.39 -37.45
C ALA A 795 -56.53 27.24 -37.39
N ALA A 796 -57.03 26.40 -36.49
CA ALA A 796 -58.45 26.23 -36.27
C ALA A 796 -59.11 27.51 -35.67
N ALA A 797 -58.43 28.18 -34.74
CA ALA A 797 -58.89 29.46 -34.19
C ALA A 797 -58.98 30.58 -35.26
N ASN A 798 -57.90 30.67 -36.07
CA ASN A 798 -57.87 31.64 -37.20
C ASN A 798 -58.94 31.38 -38.25
N ALA A 799 -59.21 30.11 -38.59
CA ALA A 799 -60.31 29.71 -39.50
C ALA A 799 -61.65 30.06 -38.93
N LYS A 800 -61.84 29.92 -37.59
CA LYS A 800 -63.04 30.31 -36.89
C LYS A 800 -63.29 31.79 -36.89
N GLU A 801 -62.22 32.57 -36.65
CA GLU A 801 -62.25 34.03 -36.64
C GLU A 801 -62.61 34.60 -38.06
N LYS A 802 -61.99 34.07 -39.10
CA LYS A 802 -62.25 34.43 -40.49
C LYS A 802 -63.72 34.16 -40.84
N LEU A 803 -64.30 32.99 -40.44
CA LEU A 803 -65.68 32.65 -40.65
C LEU A 803 -66.58 33.63 -39.94
N GLN A 804 -66.27 34.01 -38.72
CA GLN A 804 -67.07 34.93 -37.91
C GLN A 804 -67.02 36.37 -38.47
N GLN A 805 -65.87 36.88 -38.90
CA GLN A 805 -65.74 38.16 -39.59
C GLN A 805 -66.51 38.19 -40.93
N GLN A 806 -66.47 37.10 -41.69
CA GLN A 806 -67.21 37.04 -42.93
C GLN A 806 -68.73 37.05 -42.70
N ILE A 807 -69.29 36.36 -41.70
CA ILE A 807 -70.68 36.35 -41.30
C ILE A 807 -71.07 37.79 -40.81
N GLU A 808 -70.24 38.47 -40.06
CA GLU A 808 -70.48 39.84 -39.58
C GLU A 808 -70.49 40.86 -40.74
N THR A 809 -69.62 40.70 -41.74
CA THR A 809 -69.52 41.53 -42.90
C THR A 809 -70.73 41.36 -43.82
N GLU A 810 -71.14 40.11 -44.04
CA GLU A 810 -72.30 39.82 -44.87
C GLU A 810 -73.66 40.11 -44.24
N ALA A 811 -73.75 40.18 -42.91
CA ALA A 811 -74.95 40.60 -42.20
C ALA A 811 -75.25 42.10 -42.40
N GLY A 812 -74.26 42.89 -42.91
CA GLY A 812 -74.40 44.34 -43.26
C GLY A 812 -74.66 44.60 -44.74
N GLU A 813 -74.58 43.62 -45.64
CA GLU A 813 -74.83 43.74 -47.06
C GLU A 813 -76.15 43.09 -47.55
N SER A 814 -76.79 43.65 -48.55
CA SER A 814 -78.08 43.18 -49.01
C SER A 814 -78.08 41.95 -49.94
N GLN A 815 -76.98 41.29 -50.18
CA GLN A 815 -76.85 40.06 -50.92
C GLN A 815 -75.87 39.13 -50.20
N ILE A 816 -76.37 38.01 -49.69
CA ILE A 816 -75.58 36.98 -48.98
C ILE A 816 -74.95 36.03 -50.01
N ASP A 817 -73.62 36.02 -50.14
CA ASP A 817 -72.87 35.00 -50.94
C ASP A 817 -72.65 33.74 -50.12
N GLY A 818 -73.69 32.87 -50.06
CA GLY A 818 -73.66 31.63 -49.29
C GLY A 818 -72.55 30.65 -49.68
N SER A 819 -71.95 30.79 -50.86
CA SER A 819 -70.89 29.93 -51.36
C SER A 819 -69.54 30.18 -50.62
N LYS A 820 -69.22 31.38 -50.20
CA LYS A 820 -68.04 31.74 -49.43
C LYS A 820 -68.14 31.27 -47.97
N ILE A 821 -69.31 31.43 -47.38
CA ILE A 821 -69.57 30.92 -46.02
C ILE A 821 -69.44 29.40 -45.94
N ASP A 822 -69.94 28.67 -46.91
CA ASP A 822 -69.89 27.21 -46.96
C ASP A 822 -68.40 26.72 -47.20
N ALA A 823 -67.67 27.47 -48.01
CA ALA A 823 -66.19 27.18 -48.18
C ALA A 823 -65.46 27.39 -46.86
N LEU A 824 -65.69 28.49 -46.15
CA LEU A 824 -65.03 28.77 -44.85
C LEU A 824 -65.48 27.79 -43.76
N LYS A 825 -66.74 27.35 -43.73
CA LYS A 825 -67.22 26.27 -42.84
C LYS A 825 -66.53 24.96 -43.11
N SER A 826 -66.28 24.63 -44.38
CA SER A 826 -65.49 23.43 -44.76
C SER A 826 -64.02 23.53 -44.32
N GLU A 827 -63.41 24.69 -44.50
CA GLU A 827 -62.05 24.96 -44.06
C GLU A 827 -61.92 24.86 -42.54
N LEU A 828 -62.83 25.43 -41.76
CA LEU A 828 -62.86 25.31 -40.33
C LEU A 828 -63.05 23.83 -39.88
N LYS A 829 -63.94 23.10 -40.49
CA LYS A 829 -64.09 21.67 -40.14
C LYS A 829 -62.87 20.83 -40.41
N VAL A 830 -62.12 21.11 -41.47
CA VAL A 830 -60.86 20.46 -41.76
C VAL A 830 -59.81 20.82 -40.73
N ALA A 831 -59.70 22.11 -40.35
CA ALA A 831 -58.80 22.60 -39.36
C ALA A 831 -59.08 22.03 -37.93
N GLU A 832 -60.37 21.96 -37.57
CA GLU A 832 -60.85 21.33 -36.31
C GLU A 832 -60.50 19.84 -36.24
N ILE A 833 -60.67 19.09 -37.31
CA ILE A 833 -60.27 17.68 -37.38
C ILE A 833 -58.73 17.53 -37.27
N GLN A 834 -57.99 18.43 -37.89
CA GLN A 834 -56.52 18.42 -37.78
C GLN A 834 -56.05 18.75 -36.34
N ALA A 835 -56.66 19.75 -35.71
CA ALA A 835 -56.40 20.14 -34.33
C ALA A 835 -56.73 18.98 -33.35
N GLU A 836 -57.88 18.32 -33.52
CA GLU A 836 -58.23 17.15 -32.71
C GLU A 836 -57.23 15.98 -32.88
N LYS A 837 -56.84 15.67 -34.13
CA LYS A 837 -55.82 14.65 -34.41
C LYS A 837 -54.46 14.99 -33.80
N ALA A 838 -54.01 16.26 -33.88
CA ALA A 838 -52.77 16.73 -33.31
C ALA A 838 -52.83 16.68 -31.77
N ALA A 839 -53.93 17.10 -31.15
CA ALA A 839 -54.14 17.02 -29.71
C ALA A 839 -54.11 15.55 -29.20
N ARG A 840 -54.76 14.62 -29.94
CA ARG A 840 -54.69 13.20 -29.61
C ARG A 840 -53.27 12.62 -29.73
N ARG A 841 -52.47 13.08 -30.72
CA ARG A 841 -51.05 12.68 -30.86
C ARG A 841 -50.20 13.24 -29.71
N SER A 842 -50.40 14.50 -29.32
CA SER A 842 -49.74 15.14 -28.19
C SER A 842 -50.05 14.42 -26.88
N ALA A 843 -51.29 14.12 -26.59
CA ALA A 843 -51.70 13.37 -25.41
C ALA A 843 -51.07 11.96 -25.36
N LYS A 844 -50.97 11.27 -26.50
CA LYS A 844 -50.33 9.96 -26.60
C LYS A 844 -48.78 10.04 -26.40
N ALA A 845 -48.16 11.09 -26.92
CA ALA A 845 -46.73 11.31 -26.75
C ALA A 845 -46.38 11.65 -25.26
N LYS A 846 -47.23 12.48 -24.62
CA LYS A 846 -47.12 12.80 -23.20
C LYS A 846 -47.23 11.55 -22.30
N ALA A 847 -48.23 10.70 -22.57
CA ALA A 847 -48.36 9.44 -21.81
C ALA A 847 -47.16 8.49 -21.99
N LYS A 848 -46.55 8.49 -23.18
CA LYS A 848 -45.28 7.72 -23.40
C LYS A 848 -44.10 8.29 -22.66
N ALA A 849 -43.95 9.62 -22.62
CA ALA A 849 -42.86 10.26 -21.86
C ALA A 849 -43.04 10.04 -20.35
N GLU A 850 -44.27 10.12 -19.83
CA GLU A 850 -44.53 9.81 -18.41
C GLU A 850 -44.25 8.33 -18.06
N ALA A 851 -44.53 7.40 -18.97
CA ALA A 851 -44.21 5.98 -18.78
C ALA A 851 -42.71 5.73 -18.79
N ALA A 852 -41.95 6.39 -19.69
CA ALA A 852 -40.50 6.30 -19.73
C ALA A 852 -39.85 6.94 -18.49
N ALA A 853 -40.36 8.08 -18.02
CA ALA A 853 -39.90 8.71 -16.77
C ALA A 853 -40.08 7.80 -15.56
N LYS A 854 -41.23 7.12 -15.44
CA LYS A 854 -41.45 6.13 -14.38
C LYS A 854 -40.52 4.93 -14.47
N ALA A 855 -40.13 4.50 -15.67
CA ALA A 855 -39.18 3.42 -15.85
C ALA A 855 -37.80 3.83 -15.39
N VAL A 856 -37.33 5.04 -15.71
CA VAL A 856 -36.07 5.61 -15.21
C VAL A 856 -36.09 5.77 -13.69
N GLU A 857 -37.18 6.25 -13.12
CA GLU A 857 -37.34 6.39 -11.67
C GLU A 857 -37.30 5.04 -10.95
N ALA A 858 -37.98 4.02 -11.50
CA ALA A 858 -37.96 2.67 -10.95
C ALA A 858 -36.57 2.01 -10.98
N LEU A 859 -35.79 2.24 -12.03
CA LEU A 859 -34.41 1.76 -12.19
C LEU A 859 -33.42 2.64 -11.42
N GLY A 860 -33.64 3.96 -11.38
CA GLY A 860 -32.75 4.95 -10.73
C GLY A 860 -32.94 5.10 -9.23
N ALA A 861 -34.06 4.68 -8.65
CA ALA A 861 -34.30 4.74 -7.21
C ALA A 861 -33.32 3.87 -6.39
N GLN A 862 -32.65 2.92 -7.04
CA GLN A 862 -31.53 2.17 -6.48
C GLN A 862 -30.18 2.91 -6.61
N THR A 863 -30.02 3.79 -7.61
CA THR A 863 -28.74 4.46 -7.94
C THR A 863 -28.60 5.84 -7.28
N VAL A 864 -29.66 6.60 -7.13
CA VAL A 864 -29.66 7.96 -6.53
C VAL A 864 -29.37 7.93 -5.04
N LYS A 865 -29.63 6.83 -4.35
CA LYS A 865 -29.11 6.61 -2.99
C LYS A 865 -27.57 6.54 -2.95
N THR A 866 -26.94 6.13 -4.03
CA THR A 866 -25.49 5.96 -4.15
C THR A 866 -24.79 7.27 -4.50
N GLU A 867 -25.38 8.13 -5.34
CA GLU A 867 -24.80 9.42 -5.73
C GLU A 867 -24.95 10.51 -4.67
N LYS A 868 -26.06 10.52 -3.94
CA LYS A 868 -26.23 11.48 -2.83
C LYS A 868 -25.25 11.23 -1.69
N ASN A 869 -24.92 9.97 -1.44
CA ASN A 869 -23.84 9.59 -0.51
C ASN A 869 -22.45 9.94 -1.06
N ARG A 870 -22.29 10.11 -2.38
CA ARG A 870 -21.01 10.48 -3.02
C ARG A 870 -20.73 11.97 -2.91
N SER A 871 -21.73 12.83 -3.07
CA SER A 871 -21.58 14.28 -2.92
C SER A 871 -21.39 14.71 -1.46
N GLU A 872 -22.04 14.05 -0.52
CA GLU A 872 -21.87 14.34 0.92
C GLU A 872 -20.53 13.83 1.49
N ALA A 873 -19.89 12.85 0.85
CA ALA A 873 -18.56 12.36 1.22
C ALA A 873 -17.41 13.20 0.62
N ASP A 874 -17.63 13.91 -0.49
CA ASP A 874 -16.64 14.81 -1.10
C ASP A 874 -16.67 16.23 -0.46
N ASP A 875 -17.79 16.68 0.07
CA ASP A 875 -17.88 17.94 0.82
C ASP A 875 -17.36 17.85 2.26
N SER A 876 -17.04 16.65 2.75
CA SER A 876 -16.47 16.41 4.09
C SER A 876 -14.97 16.13 4.10
N LYS A 877 -14.27 16.26 2.97
CA LYS A 877 -12.82 16.26 2.83
C LYS A 877 -12.30 17.67 2.61
#